data_6570c1c27f9daac5b5ca36894b11391f
#
_entry.id   6570c1c27f9daac5b5ca36894b11391f
#
_cell.length_a   1.000
_cell.length_b   1.000
_cell.length_c   1.000
_cell.angle_alpha   90.00
_cell.angle_beta   90.00
_cell.angle_gamma   90.00
#
_symmetry.space_group_name_H-M   'P 1'
#
loop_
_entity.id
_entity.type
_entity.pdbx_description
1 polymer ?
#
loop_
_entity_poly.entity_id
_entity_poly.type
_entity_poly.pdbx_seq_one_letter_code
_entity_poly.pdbx_strand_id
1 'polypeptide(L)'
;MKTTLTRTFIRRTAILGAFAFACVAANAQTANVQIIPAAKQLNAGEGKFDIGLDTRIALADSQSAEDRFAAQDFIDDVKQTAGVTVRLGGNSARREILIGRIDLPRIQQALKRAAVDSGRQLSDEGYVLSVGLHEVVVAGKTAIGTFYGLQTLKQLVRGEAANAFIPGMKIVDWPTMRWRAVSDDISRGPVPTVDYIKRQIRTEAFFKLNMHSFYMEHTFASGSHPLIGPAGGSLAPDEIRELVAYARRYHVELVPEQQTFGHLHKALRLEKYAELAETPYGDVLSPQQPGSYKLIADWYKELNELFPGQFFHIGEDETFELGEGQSKDEAKAKGVGAVYFEHLNRVRDVLKPYNRRLMFWGDIALHHPDLIGNVPKDMIVMNWQYGAVDDYTKYIKPFKDAGLDQFVCPGAHNWNQIFPNIEAASKNIANFVRDGQQAGALGMMNTTWDDDGESLFESAWYPITLGAAASWQEGTLDLQKFDRDFDWAFFRADGDQFVKVTHALGGIPVLLNAGTTDELFWRDPFTTQFQNQTRNMAERTSGMRLLAEQALEMLIQNDKVARRNRATLSAMRLAAQRYDHLGRRMEVMKKFSDQYWDAYLNLGDRAKVRKLRYYTGAIYNNLREMAEELSILKEAYRQQWLAENRPYWLESILARYDGMIRMWLNQSRGMDEALRKYETSSTLPNPEEFGLGTRPTATPTTAPR
;
A
#
# COMPACT_ATOMS: atom_id res chain seq x y z
N MET A 1 -62.60 -8.88 42.07
CA MET A 1 -61.25 -8.25 42.14
C MET A 1 -60.15 -9.10 41.51
N LYS A 2 -60.38 -9.89 40.46
CA LYS A 2 -59.37 -10.76 39.81
C LYS A 2 -59.15 -10.49 38.33
N THR A 3 -59.80 -9.47 37.73
CA THR A 3 -59.74 -9.20 36.28
C THR A 3 -58.95 -7.94 35.90
N THR A 4 -58.50 -7.16 36.85
CA THR A 4 -57.78 -5.89 36.57
C THR A 4 -56.22 -6.02 36.61
N LEU A 5 -55.70 -7.05 37.27
CA LEU A 5 -54.24 -7.26 37.37
C LEU A 5 -53.59 -7.91 36.13
N THR A 6 -54.41 -8.68 35.35
CA THR A 6 -53.88 -9.40 34.16
C THR A 6 -53.69 -8.47 32.95
N ARG A 7 -54.45 -7.36 32.81
CA ARG A 7 -54.32 -6.43 31.69
C ARG A 7 -53.10 -5.49 31.83
N THR A 8 -52.66 -5.19 33.05
CA THR A 8 -51.50 -4.30 33.28
C THR A 8 -50.16 -5.05 33.09
N PHE A 9 -50.16 -6.37 33.38
CA PHE A 9 -48.97 -7.20 33.18
C PHE A 9 -48.70 -7.46 31.70
N ILE A 10 -49.73 -7.72 30.89
CA ILE A 10 -49.62 -7.97 29.45
C ILE A 10 -49.15 -6.70 28.70
N ARG A 11 -49.60 -5.51 29.11
CA ARG A 11 -49.12 -4.24 28.49
C ARG A 11 -47.65 -3.90 28.85
N ARG A 12 -47.17 -4.24 30.05
CA ARG A 12 -45.76 -4.01 30.43
C ARG A 12 -44.82 -5.00 29.75
N THR A 13 -45.22 -6.23 29.57
CA THR A 13 -44.42 -7.25 28.88
C THR A 13 -44.35 -7.00 27.38
N ALA A 14 -45.44 -6.49 26.76
CA ALA A 14 -45.45 -6.12 25.33
C ALA A 14 -44.58 -4.87 25.05
N ILE A 15 -44.55 -3.89 25.95
CA ILE A 15 -43.69 -2.69 25.80
C ILE A 15 -42.22 -3.06 26.03
N LEU A 16 -41.90 -3.92 26.98
CA LEU A 16 -40.52 -4.41 27.21
C LEU A 16 -40.05 -5.33 26.06
N GLY A 17 -40.93 -6.15 25.52
CA GLY A 17 -40.62 -6.97 24.34
C GLY A 17 -40.42 -6.14 23.07
N ALA A 18 -41.19 -5.09 22.85
CA ALA A 18 -41.03 -4.19 21.72
C ALA A 18 -39.76 -3.33 21.81
N PHE A 19 -39.39 -2.88 23.03
CA PHE A 19 -38.14 -2.17 23.25
C PHE A 19 -36.89 -3.10 23.10
N ALA A 20 -36.97 -4.33 23.60
CA ALA A 20 -35.88 -5.32 23.43
C ALA A 20 -35.72 -5.73 21.95
N PHE A 21 -36.84 -5.90 21.21
CA PHE A 21 -36.80 -6.22 19.78
C PHE A 21 -36.33 -5.02 18.95
N ALA A 22 -36.70 -3.79 19.29
CA ALA A 22 -36.19 -2.59 18.63
C ALA A 22 -34.70 -2.36 18.90
N CYS A 23 -34.20 -2.61 20.12
CA CYS A 23 -32.76 -2.54 20.42
C CYS A 23 -31.96 -3.65 19.74
N VAL A 24 -32.48 -4.86 19.62
CA VAL A 24 -31.82 -5.95 18.90
C VAL A 24 -31.83 -5.70 17.39
N ALA A 25 -32.93 -5.19 16.83
CA ALA A 25 -33.00 -4.82 15.42
C ALA A 25 -32.11 -3.62 15.08
N ALA A 26 -32.02 -2.62 15.96
CA ALA A 26 -31.14 -1.47 15.78
C ALA A 26 -29.66 -1.86 15.87
N ASN A 27 -29.28 -2.74 16.79
CA ASN A 27 -27.92 -3.29 16.88
C ASN A 27 -27.56 -4.18 15.69
N ALA A 28 -28.50 -4.97 15.16
CA ALA A 28 -28.30 -5.77 13.95
C ALA A 28 -28.15 -4.90 12.71
N GLN A 29 -28.82 -3.75 12.64
CA GLN A 29 -28.74 -2.83 11.51
C GLN A 29 -27.44 -2.01 11.53
N THR A 30 -26.90 -1.67 12.70
CA THR A 30 -25.59 -1.00 12.84
C THR A 30 -24.43 -1.97 12.61
N ALA A 31 -24.60 -3.26 12.96
CA ALA A 31 -23.58 -4.30 12.74
C ALA A 31 -23.31 -4.59 11.25
N ASN A 32 -24.21 -4.16 10.34
CA ASN A 32 -24.11 -4.40 8.90
C ASN A 32 -23.63 -3.18 8.08
N VAL A 33 -23.21 -2.09 8.72
CA VAL A 33 -22.71 -0.91 7.99
C VAL A 33 -21.24 -1.08 7.71
N GLN A 34 -20.91 -1.27 6.42
CA GLN A 34 -19.55 -1.48 5.92
C GLN A 34 -18.99 -0.17 5.39
N ILE A 35 -18.15 0.49 6.19
CA ILE A 35 -17.45 1.73 5.85
C ILE A 35 -16.02 1.72 6.37
N ILE A 36 -15.09 2.17 5.58
CA ILE A 36 -13.68 2.38 5.92
C ILE A 36 -13.30 3.84 5.59
N PRO A 37 -12.75 4.57 6.55
CA PRO A 37 -12.66 4.32 8.00
C PRO A 37 -14.03 4.23 8.67
N ALA A 38 -14.16 3.39 9.71
CA ALA A 38 -15.39 3.34 10.50
C ALA A 38 -15.63 4.67 11.21
N ALA A 39 -16.90 5.13 11.22
CA ALA A 39 -17.26 6.37 11.86
C ALA A 39 -17.21 6.26 13.39
N LYS A 40 -16.81 7.34 14.07
CA LYS A 40 -16.74 7.39 15.54
C LYS A 40 -18.09 7.28 16.23
N GLN A 41 -19.11 7.88 15.63
CA GLN A 41 -20.47 7.79 16.13
C GLN A 41 -21.42 7.43 14.98
N LEU A 42 -22.06 6.29 15.09
CA LEU A 42 -23.01 5.78 14.11
C LEU A 42 -24.23 5.23 14.82
N ASN A 43 -25.40 5.77 14.50
CA ASN A 43 -26.68 5.33 15.02
C ASN A 43 -27.58 4.93 13.86
N ALA A 44 -28.17 3.75 13.91
CA ALA A 44 -29.18 3.33 12.94
C ALA A 44 -30.39 4.26 13.03
N GLY A 45 -30.89 4.66 11.86
CA GLY A 45 -32.17 5.38 11.68
C GLY A 45 -33.23 4.45 11.13
N GLU A 46 -34.48 4.97 11.05
CA GLU A 46 -35.56 4.23 10.45
C GLU A 46 -35.58 4.37 8.93
N GLY A 47 -35.94 3.30 8.22
CA GLY A 47 -36.21 3.29 6.80
C GLY A 47 -34.96 3.41 5.93
N LYS A 48 -35.14 3.89 4.72
CA LYS A 48 -34.12 4.08 3.70
C LYS A 48 -34.42 5.27 2.81
N PHE A 49 -33.41 5.89 2.26
CA PHE A 49 -33.49 6.90 1.22
C PHE A 49 -33.30 6.24 -0.15
N ASP A 50 -34.33 6.10 -0.95
CA ASP A 50 -34.20 5.55 -2.31
C ASP A 50 -33.60 6.61 -3.24
N ILE A 51 -32.56 6.20 -4.00
CA ILE A 51 -31.87 7.06 -4.97
C ILE A 51 -32.47 6.82 -6.36
N GLY A 52 -32.89 7.87 -7.07
CA GLY A 52 -33.46 7.75 -8.41
C GLY A 52 -33.41 9.05 -9.20
N LEU A 53 -34.09 9.07 -10.33
CA LEU A 53 -34.14 10.22 -11.24
C LEU A 53 -34.74 11.48 -10.61
N ASP A 54 -35.56 11.33 -9.57
CA ASP A 54 -36.15 12.40 -8.78
C ASP A 54 -35.25 12.89 -7.62
N THR A 55 -34.10 12.27 -7.45
CA THR A 55 -33.09 12.70 -6.46
C THR A 55 -32.26 13.86 -6.98
N ARG A 56 -32.10 14.89 -6.15
CA ARG A 56 -31.27 16.08 -6.44
C ARG A 56 -30.26 16.30 -5.33
N ILE A 57 -29.07 16.78 -5.71
CA ILE A 57 -28.12 17.36 -4.74
C ILE A 57 -28.33 18.86 -4.71
N ALA A 58 -28.58 19.40 -3.52
CA ALA A 58 -28.69 20.81 -3.28
C ALA A 58 -27.50 21.32 -2.49
N LEU A 59 -26.87 22.38 -2.99
CA LEU A 59 -25.82 23.09 -2.28
C LEU A 59 -26.47 24.13 -1.35
N ALA A 60 -26.13 24.10 -0.06
CA ALA A 60 -26.60 25.13 0.88
C ALA A 60 -25.94 26.48 0.58
N ASP A 61 -24.71 26.47 0.06
CA ASP A 61 -24.04 27.61 -0.55
C ASP A 61 -23.83 27.36 -2.05
N SER A 62 -24.68 27.95 -2.88
CA SER A 62 -24.66 27.77 -4.33
C SER A 62 -23.39 28.33 -5.00
N GLN A 63 -22.59 29.16 -4.31
CA GLN A 63 -21.37 29.73 -4.81
C GLN A 63 -20.12 28.90 -4.43
N SER A 64 -20.23 27.93 -3.53
CA SER A 64 -19.10 27.09 -3.14
C SER A 64 -18.65 26.20 -4.30
N ALA A 65 -17.47 26.47 -4.84
CA ALA A 65 -16.85 25.64 -5.87
C ALA A 65 -16.40 24.29 -5.32
N GLU A 66 -15.99 24.23 -4.05
CA GLU A 66 -15.57 23.00 -3.37
C GLU A 66 -16.76 22.06 -3.14
N ASP A 67 -17.90 22.56 -2.62
CA ASP A 67 -19.11 21.75 -2.45
C ASP A 67 -19.66 21.26 -3.80
N ARG A 68 -19.54 22.09 -4.84
CA ARG A 68 -19.93 21.72 -6.20
C ARG A 68 -19.06 20.57 -6.74
N PHE A 69 -17.75 20.65 -6.51
CA PHE A 69 -16.84 19.58 -6.88
C PHE A 69 -17.15 18.28 -6.11
N ALA A 70 -17.33 18.35 -4.79
CA ALA A 70 -17.66 17.21 -3.95
C ALA A 70 -19.00 16.56 -4.37
N ALA A 71 -20.00 17.37 -4.75
CA ALA A 71 -21.26 16.88 -5.31
C ALA A 71 -21.06 16.16 -6.64
N GLN A 72 -20.24 16.72 -7.55
CA GLN A 72 -19.99 16.10 -8.85
C GLN A 72 -19.23 14.77 -8.69
N ASP A 73 -18.23 14.71 -7.82
CA ASP A 73 -17.49 13.50 -7.48
C ASP A 73 -18.39 12.38 -6.90
N PHE A 74 -19.39 12.75 -6.08
CA PHE A 74 -20.43 11.81 -5.64
C PHE A 74 -21.33 11.33 -6.80
N ILE A 75 -21.78 12.24 -7.67
CA ILE A 75 -22.64 11.91 -8.82
C ILE A 75 -21.93 10.93 -9.76
N ASP A 76 -20.66 11.19 -10.05
CA ASP A 76 -19.87 10.37 -10.95
C ASP A 76 -19.62 8.97 -10.35
N ASP A 77 -19.33 8.88 -9.05
CA ASP A 77 -19.15 7.61 -8.35
C ASP A 77 -20.42 6.76 -8.35
N VAL A 78 -21.58 7.31 -7.98
CA VAL A 78 -22.84 6.53 -7.93
C VAL A 78 -23.33 6.14 -9.31
N LYS A 79 -23.04 6.96 -10.33
CA LYS A 79 -23.30 6.60 -11.73
C LYS A 79 -22.46 5.41 -12.16
N GLN A 80 -21.17 5.42 -11.85
CA GLN A 80 -20.23 4.36 -12.22
C GLN A 80 -20.51 3.07 -11.45
N THR A 81 -20.72 3.15 -10.13
CA THR A 81 -20.74 1.99 -9.24
C THR A 81 -22.13 1.42 -8.96
N ALA A 82 -23.18 2.24 -9.07
CA ALA A 82 -24.57 1.84 -8.84
C ALA A 82 -25.48 2.03 -10.07
N GLY A 83 -24.99 2.59 -11.17
CA GLY A 83 -25.79 2.82 -12.37
C GLY A 83 -26.92 3.86 -12.17
N VAL A 84 -26.79 4.76 -11.20
CA VAL A 84 -27.82 5.74 -10.84
C VAL A 84 -27.41 7.12 -11.32
N THR A 85 -28.35 7.84 -11.95
CA THR A 85 -28.14 9.25 -12.32
C THR A 85 -28.80 10.16 -11.31
N VAL A 86 -28.00 10.92 -10.58
CA VAL A 86 -28.41 12.01 -9.69
C VAL A 86 -28.04 13.34 -10.36
N ARG A 87 -28.83 14.40 -10.12
CA ARG A 87 -28.58 15.72 -10.71
C ARG A 87 -28.24 16.75 -9.66
N LEU A 88 -27.36 17.67 -10.03
CA LEU A 88 -27.04 18.84 -9.20
C LEU A 88 -28.07 19.95 -9.44
N GLY A 89 -28.67 20.50 -8.35
CA GLY A 89 -29.63 21.62 -8.39
C GLY A 89 -31.03 21.25 -8.86
N GLY A 90 -31.92 22.25 -8.96
CA GLY A 90 -33.33 22.11 -9.36
C GLY A 90 -34.29 22.49 -8.25
N ASN A 91 -35.49 23.04 -8.62
CA ASN A 91 -36.41 23.69 -7.68
C ASN A 91 -37.53 22.79 -7.11
N SER A 92 -37.62 21.53 -7.52
CA SER A 92 -38.65 20.62 -6.97
C SER A 92 -38.14 19.16 -7.01
N ALA A 93 -37.53 18.75 -5.93
CA ALA A 93 -37.16 17.35 -5.76
C ALA A 93 -38.11 16.68 -4.74
N ARG A 94 -38.53 15.45 -5.02
CA ARG A 94 -39.18 14.61 -4.02
C ARG A 94 -38.17 14.11 -2.98
N ARG A 95 -36.90 14.01 -3.41
CA ARG A 95 -35.76 13.51 -2.61
C ARG A 95 -34.59 14.44 -2.78
N GLU A 96 -34.05 14.89 -1.68
CA GLU A 96 -32.94 15.86 -1.65
C GLU A 96 -31.77 15.34 -0.85
N ILE A 97 -30.55 15.49 -1.42
CA ILE A 97 -29.27 15.37 -0.71
C ILE A 97 -28.75 16.79 -0.52
N LEU A 98 -28.90 17.34 0.68
CA LEU A 98 -28.47 18.68 1.04
C LEU A 98 -27.05 18.64 1.58
N ILE A 99 -26.15 19.41 0.97
CA ILE A 99 -24.73 19.46 1.38
C ILE A 99 -24.27 20.89 1.65
N GLY A 100 -23.33 21.04 2.58
CA GLY A 100 -22.71 22.32 2.89
C GLY A 100 -22.11 22.39 4.28
N ARG A 101 -21.69 23.59 4.67
CA ARG A 101 -21.11 23.81 6.00
C ARG A 101 -22.19 23.85 7.08
N ILE A 102 -21.82 23.35 8.24
CA ILE A 102 -22.71 23.14 9.40
C ILE A 102 -23.32 24.45 9.94
N ASP A 103 -22.63 25.59 9.77
CA ASP A 103 -23.04 26.92 10.21
C ASP A 103 -24.07 27.59 9.31
N LEU A 104 -24.32 27.06 8.11
CA LEU A 104 -25.28 27.63 7.17
C LEU A 104 -26.72 27.44 7.66
N PRO A 105 -27.57 28.47 7.60
CA PRO A 105 -28.94 28.43 8.15
C PRO A 105 -29.77 27.28 7.61
N ARG A 106 -29.66 26.96 6.30
CA ARG A 106 -30.38 25.85 5.66
C ARG A 106 -29.98 24.50 6.22
N ILE A 107 -28.67 24.30 6.44
CA ILE A 107 -28.11 23.08 7.06
C ILE A 107 -28.58 22.95 8.49
N GLN A 108 -28.50 24.02 9.29
CA GLN A 108 -28.95 23.99 10.68
C GLN A 108 -30.41 23.66 10.83
N GLN A 109 -31.28 24.21 9.97
CA GLN A 109 -32.71 23.87 9.94
C GLN A 109 -32.93 22.39 9.59
N ALA A 110 -32.17 21.85 8.61
CA ALA A 110 -32.25 20.44 8.23
C ALA A 110 -31.79 19.51 9.35
N LEU A 111 -30.68 19.81 10.01
CA LEU A 111 -30.17 19.03 11.16
C LEU A 111 -31.14 19.08 12.36
N LYS A 112 -31.79 20.23 12.59
CA LYS A 112 -32.82 20.35 13.63
C LYS A 112 -34.01 19.46 13.30
N ARG A 113 -34.50 19.43 12.05
CA ARG A 113 -35.57 18.52 11.62
C ARG A 113 -35.21 17.06 11.81
N ALA A 114 -33.94 16.72 11.48
CA ALA A 114 -33.38 15.38 11.63
C ALA A 114 -33.09 14.98 13.10
N ALA A 115 -33.25 15.89 14.05
CA ALA A 115 -32.90 15.70 15.46
C ALA A 115 -31.47 15.15 15.64
N VAL A 116 -30.52 15.79 14.96
CA VAL A 116 -29.09 15.48 15.06
C VAL A 116 -28.38 16.63 15.74
N ASP A 117 -27.58 16.31 16.76
CA ASP A 117 -26.73 17.32 17.40
C ASP A 117 -25.63 17.74 16.39
N SER A 118 -25.40 19.03 16.29
CA SER A 118 -24.44 19.64 15.37
C SER A 118 -22.97 19.40 15.74
N GLY A 119 -22.69 18.57 16.75
CA GLY A 119 -21.34 18.12 17.09
C GLY A 119 -20.38 19.25 17.49
N ARG A 120 -20.46 19.73 18.74
CA ARG A 120 -19.58 20.78 19.27
C ARG A 120 -18.08 20.48 19.25
N GLN A 121 -17.68 19.22 18.93
CA GLN A 121 -16.31 18.73 18.96
C GLN A 121 -15.73 18.44 17.58
N LEU A 122 -16.37 18.84 16.49
CA LEU A 122 -15.88 18.61 15.15
C LEU A 122 -14.57 19.38 14.88
N SER A 123 -13.53 18.67 14.46
CA SER A 123 -12.37 19.28 13.83
C SER A 123 -12.76 19.87 12.46
N ASP A 124 -11.83 20.59 11.82
CA ASP A 124 -12.08 21.20 10.50
C ASP A 124 -12.47 20.15 9.43
N GLU A 125 -12.01 18.92 9.57
CA GLU A 125 -12.33 17.79 8.71
C GLU A 125 -13.56 16.99 9.17
N GLY A 126 -14.15 17.34 10.30
CA GLY A 126 -15.30 16.64 10.87
C GLY A 126 -16.59 16.95 10.12
N TYR A 127 -17.52 16.00 10.16
CA TYR A 127 -18.83 16.11 9.51
C TYR A 127 -19.95 15.43 10.29
N VAL A 128 -21.15 15.84 9.95
CA VAL A 128 -22.42 15.20 10.34
C VAL A 128 -23.12 14.70 9.09
N LEU A 129 -23.62 13.49 9.14
CA LEU A 129 -24.44 12.90 8.07
C LEU A 129 -25.73 12.37 8.67
N SER A 130 -26.86 12.74 8.08
CA SER A 130 -28.20 12.23 8.44
C SER A 130 -28.91 11.72 7.21
N VAL A 131 -29.41 10.50 7.27
CA VAL A 131 -30.18 9.87 6.20
C VAL A 131 -31.61 9.63 6.70
N GLY A 132 -32.58 10.36 6.15
CA GLY A 132 -34.00 10.18 6.36
C GLY A 132 -34.68 9.66 5.10
N LEU A 133 -36.02 9.51 5.14
CA LEU A 133 -36.79 8.95 4.01
C LEU A 133 -36.77 9.82 2.75
N HIS A 134 -36.74 11.15 2.91
CA HIS A 134 -36.83 12.12 1.81
C HIS A 134 -35.69 13.10 1.74
N GLU A 135 -34.90 13.21 2.80
CA GLU A 135 -33.78 14.15 2.90
C GLU A 135 -32.55 13.44 3.45
N VAL A 136 -31.41 13.64 2.76
CA VAL A 136 -30.07 13.34 3.26
C VAL A 136 -29.37 14.66 3.52
N VAL A 137 -28.76 14.81 4.68
CA VAL A 137 -27.96 16.00 5.03
C VAL A 137 -26.51 15.59 5.24
N VAL A 138 -25.58 16.23 4.52
CA VAL A 138 -24.14 16.09 4.72
C VAL A 138 -23.59 17.47 5.08
N ALA A 139 -23.18 17.63 6.32
CA ALA A 139 -22.76 18.90 6.88
C ALA A 139 -21.34 18.82 7.44
N GLY A 140 -20.38 19.48 6.81
CA GLY A 140 -19.00 19.57 7.27
C GLY A 140 -18.76 20.78 8.18
N LYS A 141 -17.76 20.70 9.07
CA LYS A 141 -17.26 21.87 9.79
C LYS A 141 -16.69 22.90 8.78
N THR A 142 -15.96 22.41 7.79
CA THR A 142 -15.46 23.14 6.62
C THR A 142 -15.88 22.41 5.34
N ALA A 143 -15.49 22.92 4.17
CA ALA A 143 -15.71 22.23 2.89
C ALA A 143 -15.03 20.85 2.86
N ILE A 144 -13.87 20.67 3.55
CA ILE A 144 -13.17 19.38 3.65
C ILE A 144 -14.07 18.37 4.40
N GLY A 145 -14.68 18.78 5.52
CA GLY A 145 -15.61 17.93 6.25
C GLY A 145 -16.84 17.54 5.40
N THR A 146 -17.40 18.47 4.60
CA THR A 146 -18.46 18.15 3.63
C THR A 146 -18.02 17.12 2.61
N PHE A 147 -16.80 17.27 2.07
CA PHE A 147 -16.20 16.32 1.12
C PHE A 147 -16.06 14.93 1.75
N TYR A 148 -15.51 14.81 2.98
CA TYR A 148 -15.36 13.52 3.66
C TYR A 148 -16.70 12.88 4.05
N GLY A 149 -17.70 13.69 4.39
CA GLY A 149 -19.06 13.22 4.58
C GLY A 149 -19.64 12.55 3.31
N LEU A 150 -19.36 13.13 2.14
CA LEU A 150 -19.73 12.53 0.85
C LEU A 150 -18.93 11.27 0.51
N GLN A 151 -17.64 11.19 0.89
CA GLN A 151 -16.89 9.93 0.73
C GLN A 151 -17.50 8.79 1.57
N THR A 152 -17.96 9.10 2.79
CA THR A 152 -18.75 8.14 3.58
C THR A 152 -20.08 7.81 2.93
N LEU A 153 -20.81 8.81 2.42
CA LEU A 153 -22.10 8.59 1.75
C LEU A 153 -21.97 7.67 0.53
N LYS A 154 -20.90 7.78 -0.26
CA LYS A 154 -20.60 6.84 -1.37
C LYS A 154 -20.55 5.39 -0.92
N GLN A 155 -19.93 5.11 0.23
CA GLN A 155 -19.82 3.77 0.79
C GLN A 155 -21.15 3.23 1.34
N LEU A 156 -22.09 4.13 1.69
CA LEU A 156 -23.42 3.77 2.22
C LEU A 156 -24.45 3.46 1.13
N VAL A 157 -24.19 3.82 -0.13
CA VAL A 157 -25.11 3.50 -1.23
C VAL A 157 -25.17 1.98 -1.43
N ARG A 158 -26.36 1.40 -1.37
CA ARG A 158 -26.66 -0.02 -1.57
C ARG A 158 -27.53 -0.21 -2.82
N GLY A 159 -27.52 -1.44 -3.36
CA GLY A 159 -28.29 -1.78 -4.54
C GLY A 159 -27.80 -1.10 -5.82
N GLU A 160 -28.51 -1.30 -6.90
CA GLU A 160 -28.17 -0.81 -8.24
C GLU A 160 -29.43 -0.30 -8.98
N ALA A 161 -29.22 0.61 -9.92
CA ALA A 161 -30.25 1.17 -10.80
C ALA A 161 -31.50 1.63 -10.01
N ALA A 162 -32.69 1.13 -10.35
CA ALA A 162 -33.95 1.50 -9.70
C ALA A 162 -34.08 1.03 -8.23
N ASN A 163 -33.19 0.10 -7.81
CA ASN A 163 -33.18 -0.45 -6.44
C ASN A 163 -32.08 0.19 -5.57
N ALA A 164 -31.41 1.23 -6.04
CA ALA A 164 -30.38 1.90 -5.28
C ALA A 164 -30.98 2.69 -4.10
N PHE A 165 -30.36 2.57 -2.93
CA PHE A 165 -30.81 3.24 -1.71
C PHE A 165 -29.67 3.50 -0.74
N ILE A 166 -29.91 4.35 0.25
CA ILE A 166 -29.04 4.59 1.40
C ILE A 166 -29.81 4.23 2.65
N PRO A 167 -29.31 3.34 3.55
CA PRO A 167 -29.98 3.02 4.81
C PRO A 167 -30.15 4.26 5.70
N GLY A 168 -31.26 4.34 6.43
CA GLY A 168 -31.50 5.40 7.40
C GLY A 168 -30.47 5.35 8.52
N MET A 169 -29.77 6.48 8.78
CA MET A 169 -28.76 6.55 9.83
C MET A 169 -28.36 7.98 10.18
N LYS A 170 -27.68 8.10 11.31
CA LYS A 170 -27.06 9.35 11.77
C LYS A 170 -25.59 9.07 12.11
N ILE A 171 -24.70 9.88 11.55
CA ILE A 171 -23.25 9.77 11.75
C ILE A 171 -22.72 11.13 12.20
N VAL A 172 -21.84 11.12 13.22
CA VAL A 172 -20.98 12.24 13.57
C VAL A 172 -19.56 11.72 13.60
N ASP A 173 -18.68 12.31 12.80
CA ASP A 173 -17.37 11.71 12.54
C ASP A 173 -16.28 12.78 12.34
N TRP A 174 -15.04 12.46 12.74
CA TRP A 174 -13.86 13.31 12.62
C TRP A 174 -12.57 12.48 12.78
N PRO A 175 -11.42 12.90 12.22
CA PRO A 175 -10.17 12.16 12.35
C PRO A 175 -9.58 12.25 13.76
N THR A 176 -8.85 11.21 14.17
CA THR A 176 -8.01 11.21 15.39
C THR A 176 -6.67 11.89 15.11
N MET A 177 -6.01 11.53 14.01
CA MET A 177 -4.75 12.14 13.62
C MET A 177 -4.99 13.19 12.52
N ARG A 178 -4.30 14.35 12.68
CA ARG A 178 -4.45 15.45 11.73
C ARG A 178 -3.96 15.10 10.33
N TRP A 179 -2.81 14.42 10.24
CA TRP A 179 -2.19 14.04 8.99
C TRP A 179 -2.23 12.53 8.80
N ARG A 180 -2.61 12.12 7.62
CA ARG A 180 -2.81 10.73 7.25
C ARG A 180 -2.24 10.56 5.86
N ALA A 181 -1.02 10.06 5.80
CA ALA A 181 -0.17 10.14 4.63
C ALA A 181 0.16 8.76 4.02
N VAL A 182 0.53 8.79 2.76
CA VAL A 182 1.25 7.73 2.05
C VAL A 182 2.56 8.31 1.55
N SER A 183 3.67 7.58 1.67
CA SER A 183 4.90 7.81 0.93
C SER A 183 5.03 6.77 -0.17
N ASP A 184 5.14 7.21 -1.41
CA ASP A 184 5.28 6.39 -2.61
C ASP A 184 6.71 6.48 -3.12
N ASP A 185 7.43 5.36 -3.12
CA ASP A 185 8.79 5.29 -3.67
C ASP A 185 8.74 5.27 -5.20
N ILE A 186 9.09 6.40 -5.79
CA ILE A 186 9.14 6.56 -7.25
C ILE A 186 10.59 6.60 -7.78
N SER A 187 11.57 6.18 -6.98
CA SER A 187 12.99 6.36 -7.29
C SER A 187 13.71 5.05 -7.63
N ARG A 188 13.26 3.93 -7.12
CA ARG A 188 13.99 2.66 -7.21
C ARG A 188 13.55 1.75 -8.35
N GLY A 189 12.77 2.24 -9.32
CA GLY A 189 12.35 1.49 -10.51
C GLY A 189 11.04 1.98 -11.08
N PRO A 190 9.89 1.64 -10.50
CA PRO A 190 8.59 2.13 -10.92
C PRO A 190 8.51 3.66 -10.83
N VAL A 191 8.04 4.30 -11.88
CA VAL A 191 7.67 5.72 -11.87
C VAL A 191 6.26 5.81 -12.42
N PRO A 192 5.27 6.14 -11.59
CA PRO A 192 3.88 6.12 -12.02
C PRO A 192 3.59 7.14 -13.11
N THR A 193 2.58 6.84 -13.94
CA THR A 193 2.04 7.81 -14.88
C THR A 193 1.23 8.88 -14.16
N VAL A 194 1.08 10.07 -14.76
CA VAL A 194 0.23 11.15 -14.20
C VAL A 194 -1.19 10.66 -13.95
N ASP A 195 -1.75 9.86 -14.85
CA ASP A 195 -3.11 9.32 -14.69
C ASP A 195 -3.20 8.34 -13.54
N TYR A 196 -2.15 7.56 -13.31
CA TYR A 196 -2.09 6.63 -12.18
C TYR A 196 -1.95 7.38 -10.85
N ILE A 197 -1.09 8.40 -10.75
CA ILE A 197 -0.99 9.26 -9.56
C ILE A 197 -2.34 9.92 -9.25
N LYS A 198 -3.07 10.40 -10.27
CA LYS A 198 -4.44 10.91 -10.07
C LYS A 198 -5.39 9.84 -9.54
N ARG A 199 -5.22 8.58 -9.94
CA ARG A 199 -5.98 7.46 -9.38
C ARG A 199 -5.61 7.21 -7.91
N GLN A 200 -4.31 7.23 -7.55
CA GLN A 200 -3.86 7.14 -6.16
C GLN A 200 -4.52 8.25 -5.32
N ILE A 201 -4.39 9.51 -5.73
CA ILE A 201 -4.99 10.67 -5.03
C ILE A 201 -6.50 10.48 -4.80
N ARG A 202 -7.25 10.04 -5.83
CA ARG A 202 -8.70 9.82 -5.67
C ARG A 202 -9.02 8.71 -4.68
N THR A 203 -8.26 7.62 -4.73
CA THR A 203 -8.47 6.46 -3.84
C THR A 203 -8.07 6.82 -2.41
N GLU A 204 -6.98 7.51 -2.22
CA GLU A 204 -6.54 8.04 -0.93
C GLU A 204 -7.59 8.96 -0.31
N ALA A 205 -8.06 9.96 -1.07
CA ALA A 205 -9.11 10.87 -0.64
C ALA A 205 -10.44 10.16 -0.32
N PHE A 206 -10.77 9.10 -1.07
CA PHE A 206 -11.94 8.28 -0.79
C PHE A 206 -11.87 7.62 0.59
N PHE A 207 -10.67 7.20 1.02
CA PHE A 207 -10.41 6.66 2.35
C PHE A 207 -9.95 7.73 3.35
N LYS A 208 -10.09 9.02 3.01
CA LYS A 208 -9.80 10.17 3.88
C LYS A 208 -8.34 10.33 4.26
N LEU A 209 -7.40 9.81 3.46
CA LEU A 209 -6.02 10.22 3.49
C LEU A 209 -5.91 11.63 2.91
N ASN A 210 -5.01 12.46 3.45
CA ASN A 210 -4.92 13.88 3.13
C ASN A 210 -3.51 14.38 2.80
N MET A 211 -2.56 13.44 2.64
CA MET A 211 -1.19 13.75 2.26
C MET A 211 -0.61 12.60 1.42
N HIS A 212 0.10 12.94 0.34
CA HIS A 212 0.85 12.01 -0.49
C HIS A 212 2.27 12.54 -0.68
N SER A 213 3.28 11.77 -0.28
CA SER A 213 4.69 12.09 -0.41
C SER A 213 5.29 11.32 -1.58
N PHE A 214 6.04 12.02 -2.42
CA PHE A 214 6.84 11.39 -3.47
C PHE A 214 8.26 11.22 -2.96
N TYR A 215 8.66 9.99 -2.68
CA TYR A 215 10.06 9.68 -2.36
C TYR A 215 10.90 9.74 -3.63
N MET A 216 11.77 10.74 -3.69
CA MET A 216 12.59 11.05 -4.87
C MET A 216 14.06 11.09 -4.50
N GLU A 217 14.87 10.31 -5.16
CA GLU A 217 16.33 10.41 -5.09
C GLU A 217 16.88 11.19 -6.30
N HIS A 218 16.33 10.87 -7.47
CA HIS A 218 16.79 11.38 -8.75
C HIS A 218 15.65 11.53 -9.78
N THR A 219 14.42 11.25 -9.40
CA THR A 219 13.27 11.17 -10.33
C THR A 219 12.50 12.48 -10.47
N PHE A 220 13.11 13.59 -10.09
CA PHE A 220 12.66 14.94 -10.41
C PHE A 220 13.42 15.51 -11.61
N ALA A 221 12.71 15.98 -12.63
CA ALA A 221 13.31 16.58 -13.82
C ALA A 221 13.72 18.05 -13.54
N SER A 222 14.81 18.22 -12.81
CA SER A 222 15.34 19.54 -12.44
C SER A 222 15.92 20.27 -13.65
N GLY A 223 15.52 21.53 -13.84
CA GLY A 223 16.08 22.41 -14.86
C GLY A 223 17.52 22.83 -14.56
N SER A 224 17.89 22.97 -13.28
CA SER A 224 19.24 23.34 -12.84
C SER A 224 20.22 22.16 -12.95
N HIS A 225 19.72 20.92 -12.84
CA HIS A 225 20.52 19.69 -12.84
C HIS A 225 20.00 18.65 -13.83
N PRO A 226 19.95 18.94 -15.15
CA PRO A 226 19.24 18.11 -16.14
C PRO A 226 19.85 16.74 -16.41
N LEU A 227 21.04 16.44 -15.87
CA LEU A 227 21.68 15.13 -15.99
C LEU A 227 21.21 14.12 -14.95
N ILE A 228 20.58 14.57 -13.85
CA ILE A 228 20.23 13.71 -12.74
C ILE A 228 18.94 12.93 -13.04
N GLY A 229 17.89 13.63 -13.44
CA GLY A 229 16.61 13.02 -13.76
C GLY A 229 16.65 12.20 -15.05
N PRO A 230 16.34 10.89 -15.02
CA PRO A 230 16.34 10.07 -16.22
C PRO A 230 15.20 10.44 -17.17
N ALA A 231 15.51 10.43 -18.47
CA ALA A 231 14.51 10.69 -19.49
C ALA A 231 13.39 9.64 -19.44
N GLY A 232 12.13 10.06 -19.39
CA GLY A 232 10.96 9.20 -19.27
C GLY A 232 10.76 8.55 -17.90
N GLY A 233 11.69 8.76 -16.96
CA GLY A 233 11.64 8.22 -15.59
C GLY A 233 11.69 9.30 -14.50
N SER A 234 11.23 10.51 -14.81
CA SER A 234 11.18 11.61 -13.84
C SER A 234 9.87 12.38 -13.96
N LEU A 235 9.42 12.97 -12.86
CA LEU A 235 8.30 13.91 -12.86
C LEU A 235 8.76 15.26 -13.42
N ALA A 236 8.12 15.71 -14.49
CA ALA A 236 8.38 17.01 -15.08
C ALA A 236 7.66 18.13 -14.31
N PRO A 237 8.20 19.38 -14.32
CA PRO A 237 7.56 20.51 -13.63
C PRO A 237 6.11 20.76 -14.01
N ASP A 238 5.72 20.59 -15.29
CA ASP A 238 4.33 20.77 -15.72
C ASP A 238 3.42 19.64 -15.21
N GLU A 239 3.91 18.42 -15.16
CA GLU A 239 3.18 17.28 -14.57
C GLU A 239 2.95 17.48 -13.06
N ILE A 240 3.96 17.97 -12.35
CA ILE A 240 3.83 18.31 -10.91
C ILE A 240 2.78 19.41 -10.71
N ARG A 241 2.78 20.48 -11.51
CA ARG A 241 1.75 21.53 -11.43
C ARG A 241 0.35 20.98 -11.66
N GLU A 242 0.18 20.09 -12.64
CA GLU A 242 -1.08 19.43 -12.92
C GLU A 242 -1.54 18.58 -11.75
N LEU A 243 -0.64 17.75 -11.17
CA LEU A 243 -0.91 16.90 -10.04
C LEU A 243 -1.26 17.69 -8.78
N VAL A 244 -0.53 18.76 -8.49
CA VAL A 244 -0.81 19.64 -7.33
C VAL A 244 -2.18 20.32 -7.48
N ALA A 245 -2.52 20.82 -8.65
CA ALA A 245 -3.84 21.40 -8.91
C ALA A 245 -4.96 20.36 -8.78
N TYR A 246 -4.69 19.12 -9.19
CA TYR A 246 -5.62 18.01 -9.08
C TYR A 246 -5.83 17.58 -7.61
N ALA A 247 -4.74 17.31 -6.88
CA ALA A 247 -4.74 16.87 -5.50
C ALA A 247 -5.46 17.85 -4.56
N ARG A 248 -5.24 19.16 -4.79
CA ARG A 248 -5.91 20.23 -4.03
C ARG A 248 -7.44 20.13 -4.08
N ARG A 249 -8.02 19.70 -5.21
CA ARG A 249 -9.47 19.51 -5.33
C ARG A 249 -9.98 18.34 -4.49
N TYR A 250 -9.12 17.36 -4.25
CA TYR A 250 -9.40 16.19 -3.41
C TYR A 250 -8.95 16.36 -1.95
N HIS A 251 -8.49 17.56 -1.58
CA HIS A 251 -7.96 17.89 -0.25
C HIS A 251 -6.77 17.03 0.17
N VAL A 252 -5.94 16.61 -0.79
CA VAL A 252 -4.68 15.90 -0.56
C VAL A 252 -3.53 16.87 -0.79
N GLU A 253 -2.65 17.00 0.21
CA GLU A 253 -1.41 17.76 0.09
C GLU A 253 -0.32 16.86 -0.53
N LEU A 254 0.30 17.33 -1.62
CA LEU A 254 1.47 16.66 -2.21
C LEU A 254 2.74 17.22 -1.56
N VAL A 255 3.59 16.31 -1.06
CA VAL A 255 4.85 16.64 -0.39
C VAL A 255 6.02 16.16 -1.24
N PRO A 256 6.97 17.01 -1.62
CA PRO A 256 8.23 16.55 -2.22
C PRO A 256 9.11 15.96 -1.12
N GLU A 257 9.49 14.71 -1.29
CA GLU A 257 10.47 14.03 -0.46
C GLU A 257 11.75 13.85 -1.27
N GLN A 258 12.58 14.90 -1.29
CA GLN A 258 13.85 14.91 -2.01
C GLN A 258 14.99 14.70 -1.04
N GLN A 259 15.74 13.64 -1.25
CA GLN A 259 16.91 13.30 -0.45
C GLN A 259 17.95 14.42 -0.46
N THR A 260 18.52 14.68 0.73
CA THR A 260 19.56 15.70 0.95
C THR A 260 20.85 15.17 1.55
N PHE A 261 20.90 13.88 1.89
CA PHE A 261 22.07 13.27 2.49
C PHE A 261 22.38 11.87 1.93
N GLY A 262 21.66 10.83 2.38
CA GLY A 262 21.77 9.45 1.86
C GLY A 262 21.04 9.23 0.54
N HIS A 263 21.12 8.02 -0.01
CA HIS A 263 20.39 7.53 -1.18
C HIS A 263 20.56 8.31 -2.49
N LEU A 264 21.70 9.00 -2.65
CA LEU A 264 21.97 9.84 -3.83
C LEU A 264 22.92 9.21 -4.86
N HIS A 265 23.14 7.91 -4.79
CA HIS A 265 24.03 7.19 -5.72
C HIS A 265 23.77 7.51 -7.18
N LYS A 266 22.51 7.61 -7.62
CA LYS A 266 22.17 7.88 -9.02
C LYS A 266 22.61 9.28 -9.48
N ALA A 267 22.66 10.26 -8.58
CA ALA A 267 23.21 11.57 -8.83
C ALA A 267 24.75 11.57 -8.72
N LEU A 268 25.28 10.98 -7.65
CA LEU A 268 26.71 11.03 -7.30
C LEU A 268 27.61 10.21 -8.23
N ARG A 269 27.07 9.17 -8.89
CA ARG A 269 27.82 8.41 -9.92
C ARG A 269 28.12 9.21 -11.19
N LEU A 270 27.50 10.38 -11.37
CA LEU A 270 27.78 11.27 -12.49
C LEU A 270 29.07 12.05 -12.20
N GLU A 271 30.03 12.06 -13.12
CA GLU A 271 31.33 12.69 -12.93
C GLU A 271 31.22 14.16 -12.50
N LYS A 272 30.19 14.87 -13.01
CA LYS A 272 29.91 16.27 -12.63
C LYS A 272 29.64 16.45 -11.13
N TYR A 273 29.17 15.42 -10.44
CA TYR A 273 28.78 15.44 -9.02
C TYR A 273 29.61 14.49 -8.16
N ALA A 274 30.54 13.74 -8.75
CA ALA A 274 31.32 12.72 -8.06
C ALA A 274 32.15 13.28 -6.88
N GLU A 275 32.62 14.53 -6.96
CA GLU A 275 33.33 15.19 -5.87
C GLU A 275 32.47 15.47 -4.64
N LEU A 276 31.12 15.46 -4.80
CA LEU A 276 30.17 15.68 -3.72
C LEU A 276 29.89 14.42 -2.90
N ALA A 277 30.32 13.25 -3.35
CA ALA A 277 30.13 11.99 -2.64
C ALA A 277 31.05 11.88 -1.43
N GLU A 278 30.54 11.38 -0.31
CA GLU A 278 31.33 11.11 0.89
C GLU A 278 32.44 10.10 0.61
N THR A 279 32.11 9.00 -0.10
CA THR A 279 33.04 7.99 -0.57
C THR A 279 33.01 7.90 -2.10
N PRO A 280 34.07 7.47 -2.78
CA PRO A 280 34.04 7.27 -4.22
C PRO A 280 32.93 6.31 -4.66
N TYR A 281 32.05 6.76 -5.54
CA TYR A 281 30.87 6.03 -6.03
C TYR A 281 29.83 5.67 -4.96
N GLY A 282 29.90 6.34 -3.80
CA GLY A 282 28.94 6.18 -2.70
C GLY A 282 27.57 6.80 -2.98
N ASP A 283 26.72 6.76 -1.97
CA ASP A 283 25.36 7.28 -2.03
C ASP A 283 25.11 8.45 -1.07
N VAL A 284 26.07 8.79 -0.21
CA VAL A 284 25.97 9.87 0.78
C VAL A 284 26.66 11.14 0.28
N LEU A 285 25.96 12.30 0.35
CA LEU A 285 26.54 13.60 0.12
C LEU A 285 27.60 13.93 1.20
N SER A 286 28.75 14.43 0.78
CA SER A 286 29.74 14.90 1.75
C SER A 286 29.35 16.25 2.37
N PRO A 287 29.26 16.33 3.71
CA PRO A 287 29.02 17.60 4.41
C PRO A 287 30.23 18.54 4.33
N GLN A 288 31.38 18.05 3.89
CA GLN A 288 32.60 18.83 3.71
C GLN A 288 32.57 19.68 2.41
N GLN A 289 31.71 19.30 1.46
CA GLN A 289 31.65 19.96 0.16
C GLN A 289 30.61 21.11 0.14
N PRO A 290 31.02 22.35 -0.10
CA PRO A 290 30.07 23.46 -0.29
C PRO A 290 29.10 23.21 -1.46
N GLY A 291 29.52 22.44 -2.47
CA GLY A 291 28.73 22.04 -3.62
C GLY A 291 27.52 21.21 -3.24
N SER A 292 27.57 20.41 -2.16
CA SER A 292 26.43 19.64 -1.64
C SER A 292 25.27 20.55 -1.26
N TYR A 293 25.55 21.62 -0.53
CA TYR A 293 24.51 22.58 -0.12
C TYR A 293 24.01 23.46 -1.27
N LYS A 294 24.86 23.68 -2.28
CA LYS A 294 24.43 24.34 -3.51
C LYS A 294 23.45 23.46 -4.29
N LEU A 295 23.73 22.18 -4.43
CA LEU A 295 22.85 21.22 -5.09
C LEU A 295 21.48 21.17 -4.39
N ILE A 296 21.46 21.07 -3.04
CA ILE A 296 20.26 21.08 -2.22
C ILE A 296 19.47 22.40 -2.43
N ALA A 297 20.14 23.53 -2.37
CA ALA A 297 19.50 24.83 -2.55
C ALA A 297 18.86 24.98 -3.96
N ASP A 298 19.55 24.50 -5.00
CA ASP A 298 19.05 24.55 -6.37
C ASP A 298 17.80 23.67 -6.54
N TRP A 299 17.79 22.43 -6.02
CA TRP A 299 16.63 21.54 -6.05
C TRP A 299 15.43 22.12 -5.30
N TYR A 300 15.63 22.54 -4.05
CA TYR A 300 14.52 23.04 -3.24
C TYR A 300 14.00 24.42 -3.69
N LYS A 301 14.79 25.20 -4.42
CA LYS A 301 14.29 26.39 -5.10
C LYS A 301 13.23 26.00 -6.15
N GLU A 302 13.52 25.00 -6.99
CA GLU A 302 12.57 24.55 -8.01
C GLU A 302 11.35 23.86 -7.37
N LEU A 303 11.56 23.00 -6.37
CA LEU A 303 10.48 22.30 -5.66
C LEU A 303 9.54 23.27 -4.92
N ASN A 304 10.07 24.37 -4.36
CA ASN A 304 9.25 25.38 -3.71
C ASN A 304 8.29 26.11 -4.67
N GLU A 305 8.68 26.27 -5.93
CA GLU A 305 7.81 26.85 -6.95
C GLU A 305 6.71 25.87 -7.41
N LEU A 306 6.95 24.58 -7.28
CA LEU A 306 6.05 23.51 -7.76
C LEU A 306 5.10 23.03 -6.69
N PHE A 307 5.55 22.89 -5.43
CA PHE A 307 4.79 22.38 -4.32
C PHE A 307 4.41 23.50 -3.35
N PRO A 308 3.17 24.01 -3.39
CA PRO A 308 2.74 25.15 -2.56
C PRO A 308 2.36 24.76 -1.13
N GLY A 309 2.50 23.49 -0.75
CA GLY A 309 2.18 22.94 0.57
C GLY A 309 3.05 23.52 1.69
N GLN A 310 2.81 23.08 2.92
CA GLN A 310 3.51 23.62 4.08
C GLN A 310 4.75 22.79 4.49
N PHE A 311 5.01 21.66 3.82
CA PHE A 311 6.07 20.74 4.17
C PHE A 311 7.11 20.57 3.07
N PHE A 312 8.35 20.31 3.49
CA PHE A 312 9.38 19.67 2.71
C PHE A 312 9.87 18.45 3.47
N HIS A 313 9.95 17.30 2.82
CA HIS A 313 10.61 16.14 3.37
C HIS A 313 12.03 16.06 2.77
N ILE A 314 13.04 16.07 3.64
CA ILE A 314 14.44 16.22 3.24
C ILE A 314 15.23 14.89 3.26
N GLY A 315 14.56 13.77 3.58
CA GLY A 315 15.19 12.45 3.68
C GLY A 315 16.03 12.31 4.93
N GLU A 316 17.36 12.21 4.78
CA GLU A 316 18.36 12.14 5.86
C GLU A 316 18.54 10.76 6.51
N ASP A 317 17.95 9.71 5.95
CA ASP A 317 18.04 8.33 6.43
C ASP A 317 19.29 7.60 5.92
N GLU A 318 19.64 6.53 6.63
CA GLU A 318 20.61 5.49 6.25
C GLU A 318 21.98 6.01 5.77
N THR A 319 22.51 7.06 6.38
CA THR A 319 23.79 7.70 6.02
C THR A 319 25.00 6.87 6.49
N PHE A 320 25.05 5.57 6.15
CA PHE A 320 26.04 4.62 6.68
C PHE A 320 27.49 4.92 6.27
N GLU A 321 27.72 5.61 5.16
CA GLU A 321 29.06 6.00 4.70
C GLU A 321 29.64 7.23 5.41
N LEU A 322 28.83 7.94 6.20
CA LEU A 322 29.27 9.15 6.90
C LEU A 322 30.41 8.86 7.86
N GLY A 323 31.51 9.57 7.69
CA GLY A 323 32.73 9.36 8.48
C GLY A 323 33.70 8.31 7.91
N GLU A 324 33.37 7.69 6.78
CA GLU A 324 34.27 6.73 6.12
C GLU A 324 35.12 7.36 5.01
N GLY A 325 34.70 8.51 4.49
CA GLY A 325 35.33 9.21 3.37
C GLY A 325 35.86 10.60 3.72
N GLN A 326 35.29 11.63 3.07
CA GLN A 326 35.74 13.02 3.19
C GLN A 326 35.56 13.59 4.60
N SER A 327 34.53 13.19 5.32
CA SER A 327 34.26 13.62 6.69
C SER A 327 34.97 12.81 7.77
N LYS A 328 35.85 11.88 7.40
CA LYS A 328 36.48 10.92 8.30
C LYS A 328 37.24 11.57 9.48
N ASP A 329 38.06 12.58 9.22
CA ASP A 329 38.82 13.26 10.27
C ASP A 329 37.91 14.02 11.22
N GLU A 330 36.87 14.62 10.71
CA GLU A 330 35.86 15.35 11.50
C GLU A 330 35.03 14.37 12.36
N ALA A 331 34.57 13.27 11.76
CA ALA A 331 33.84 12.21 12.48
C ALA A 331 34.70 11.58 13.59
N LYS A 332 36.00 11.42 13.34
CA LYS A 332 36.97 10.94 14.35
C LYS A 332 37.14 11.95 15.50
N ALA A 333 37.10 13.23 15.21
CA ALA A 333 37.32 14.28 16.22
C ALA A 333 36.10 14.51 17.12
N LYS A 334 34.88 14.47 16.60
CA LYS A 334 33.66 14.85 17.33
C LYS A 334 32.53 13.81 17.33
N GLY A 335 32.72 12.69 16.64
CA GLY A 335 31.72 11.63 16.48
C GLY A 335 30.85 11.81 15.24
N VAL A 336 30.44 10.69 14.62
CA VAL A 336 29.59 10.68 13.42
C VAL A 336 28.25 11.36 13.65
N GLY A 337 27.61 11.13 14.81
CA GLY A 337 26.35 11.77 15.17
C GLY A 337 26.43 13.29 15.19
N ALA A 338 27.55 13.87 15.68
CA ALA A 338 27.72 15.33 15.67
C ALA A 338 27.81 15.87 14.25
N VAL A 339 28.52 15.18 13.35
CA VAL A 339 28.61 15.54 11.93
C VAL A 339 27.25 15.48 11.26
N TYR A 340 26.46 14.43 11.55
CA TYR A 340 25.10 14.28 11.06
C TYR A 340 24.20 15.47 11.47
N PHE A 341 24.14 15.77 12.76
CA PHE A 341 23.27 16.86 13.24
C PHE A 341 23.74 18.25 12.77
N GLU A 342 25.02 18.45 12.53
CA GLU A 342 25.53 19.67 11.93
C GLU A 342 25.08 19.80 10.46
N HIS A 343 25.11 18.69 9.69
CA HIS A 343 24.57 18.67 8.35
C HIS A 343 23.06 18.99 8.35
N LEU A 344 22.27 18.29 9.14
CA LEU A 344 20.83 18.50 9.31
C LEU A 344 20.50 19.97 9.59
N ASN A 345 21.22 20.59 10.53
CA ASN A 345 21.04 22.01 10.85
C ASN A 345 21.42 22.92 9.67
N ARG A 346 22.47 22.58 8.94
CA ARG A 346 22.92 23.36 7.78
C ARG A 346 21.93 23.28 6.63
N VAL A 347 21.35 22.09 6.36
CA VAL A 347 20.25 21.91 5.41
C VAL A 347 19.04 22.76 5.82
N ARG A 348 18.66 22.72 7.10
CA ARG A 348 17.59 23.57 7.63
C ARG A 348 17.84 25.05 7.38
N ASP A 349 19.06 25.53 7.62
CA ASP A 349 19.41 26.95 7.41
C ASP A 349 19.35 27.32 5.92
N VAL A 350 19.78 26.43 5.00
CA VAL A 350 19.66 26.63 3.54
C VAL A 350 18.19 26.76 3.13
N LEU A 351 17.28 25.96 3.73
CA LEU A 351 15.87 25.92 3.35
C LEU A 351 14.99 26.91 4.12
N LYS A 352 15.51 27.54 5.17
CA LYS A 352 14.78 28.51 6.02
C LYS A 352 14.06 29.63 5.26
N PRO A 353 14.62 30.20 4.16
CA PRO A 353 13.94 31.26 3.39
C PRO A 353 12.56 30.87 2.83
N TYR A 354 12.28 29.58 2.64
CA TYR A 354 11.01 29.10 2.11
C TYR A 354 9.90 29.01 3.15
N ASN A 355 10.21 29.15 4.44
CA ASN A 355 9.24 29.12 5.55
C ASN A 355 8.35 27.85 5.53
N ARG A 356 8.95 26.68 5.22
CA ARG A 356 8.31 25.37 5.26
C ARG A 356 8.72 24.63 6.52
N ARG A 357 7.85 23.77 7.03
CA ARG A 357 8.25 22.81 8.07
C ARG A 357 8.99 21.65 7.42
N LEU A 358 10.19 21.37 7.90
CA LEU A 358 11.00 20.29 7.37
C LEU A 358 10.65 18.98 8.08
N MET A 359 10.50 17.93 7.31
CA MET A 359 10.31 16.54 7.74
C MET A 359 11.60 15.79 7.42
N PHE A 360 12.08 14.92 8.32
CA PHE A 360 13.26 14.09 8.10
C PHE A 360 13.10 12.73 8.75
N TRP A 361 13.73 11.69 8.21
CA TRP A 361 13.70 10.35 8.76
C TRP A 361 14.51 10.26 10.06
N GLY A 362 13.97 9.59 11.06
CA GLY A 362 14.45 9.67 12.43
C GLY A 362 15.40 8.55 12.87
N ASP A 363 15.79 7.62 11.99
CA ASP A 363 16.60 6.43 12.32
C ASP A 363 17.97 6.80 12.87
N ILE A 364 18.71 7.69 12.20
CA ILE A 364 20.04 8.12 12.64
C ILE A 364 19.96 8.84 14.00
N ALA A 365 18.92 9.64 14.22
CA ALA A 365 18.69 10.29 15.51
C ALA A 365 18.44 9.26 16.63
N LEU A 366 17.75 8.16 16.35
CA LEU A 366 17.55 7.06 17.31
C LEU A 366 18.85 6.30 17.63
N HIS A 367 19.81 6.24 16.70
CA HIS A 367 21.13 5.66 16.95
C HIS A 367 22.02 6.55 17.83
N HIS A 368 21.69 7.85 17.98
CA HIS A 368 22.39 8.82 18.79
C HIS A 368 21.45 9.50 19.80
N PRO A 369 20.86 8.76 20.76
CA PRO A 369 19.79 9.25 21.63
C PRO A 369 20.23 10.42 22.53
N ASP A 370 21.50 10.53 22.86
CA ASP A 370 22.10 11.63 23.60
C ASP A 370 22.14 12.96 22.82
N LEU A 371 22.04 12.89 21.48
CA LEU A 371 22.06 14.05 20.58
C LEU A 371 20.68 14.47 20.07
N ILE A 372 19.62 13.71 20.35
CA ILE A 372 18.24 14.03 19.92
C ILE A 372 17.83 15.46 20.36
N GLY A 373 18.32 15.91 21.51
CA GLY A 373 18.10 17.27 21.99
C GLY A 373 18.58 18.39 21.08
N ASN A 374 19.51 18.09 20.15
CA ASN A 374 20.08 19.03 19.16
C ASN A 374 19.17 19.21 17.94
N VAL A 375 18.14 18.38 17.75
CA VAL A 375 17.18 18.53 16.65
C VAL A 375 16.36 19.81 16.88
N PRO A 376 16.29 20.72 15.89
CA PRO A 376 15.45 21.91 15.98
C PRO A 376 13.97 21.58 16.18
N LYS A 377 13.30 22.29 17.10
CA LYS A 377 11.90 22.01 17.48
C LYS A 377 10.86 22.39 16.40
N ASP A 378 11.26 23.11 15.37
CA ASP A 378 10.44 23.44 14.22
C ASP A 378 10.45 22.34 13.13
N MET A 379 11.31 21.33 13.27
CA MET A 379 11.35 20.17 12.40
C MET A 379 10.39 19.06 12.88
N ILE A 380 10.03 18.17 11.97
CA ILE A 380 9.17 17.01 12.21
C ILE A 380 9.97 15.73 11.99
N VAL A 381 9.98 14.86 12.97
CA VAL A 381 10.60 13.54 12.86
C VAL A 381 9.65 12.57 12.18
N MET A 382 10.09 11.95 11.11
CA MET A 382 9.41 10.84 10.44
C MET A 382 9.98 9.55 11.04
N ASN A 383 9.28 9.04 12.05
CA ASN A 383 9.74 7.89 12.84
C ASN A 383 9.26 6.60 12.16
N TRP A 384 10.12 5.96 11.36
CA TRP A 384 9.79 4.72 10.68
C TRP A 384 10.24 3.49 11.49
N GLN A 385 9.35 2.50 11.58
CA GLN A 385 9.61 1.21 12.23
C GLN A 385 8.79 0.12 11.54
N TYR A 386 9.44 -0.90 11.02
CA TYR A 386 8.77 -1.94 10.24
C TYR A 386 8.64 -3.29 10.95
N GLY A 387 9.29 -3.47 12.10
CA GLY A 387 9.11 -4.67 12.91
C GLY A 387 7.66 -4.83 13.38
N ALA A 388 7.04 -5.98 13.16
CA ALA A 388 5.66 -6.28 13.59
C ALA A 388 5.59 -6.62 15.10
N VAL A 389 5.81 -5.61 15.95
CA VAL A 389 5.84 -5.74 17.42
C VAL A 389 4.53 -5.30 18.08
N ASP A 390 4.37 -5.59 19.37
CA ASP A 390 3.14 -5.25 20.10
C ASP A 390 3.18 -3.82 20.67
N ASP A 391 4.38 -3.24 20.88
CA ASP A 391 4.59 -1.95 21.51
C ASP A 391 5.77 -1.20 20.87
N TYR A 392 5.50 0.05 20.44
CA TYR A 392 6.47 0.95 19.81
C TYR A 392 6.92 2.08 20.71
N THR A 393 6.54 2.09 21.98
CA THR A 393 6.84 3.17 22.94
C THR A 393 8.34 3.49 23.00
N LYS A 394 9.20 2.47 22.94
CA LYS A 394 10.67 2.67 22.98
C LYS A 394 11.22 3.49 21.80
N TYR A 395 10.54 3.50 20.66
CA TYR A 395 10.93 4.28 19.49
C TYR A 395 10.29 5.67 19.45
N ILE A 396 9.10 5.80 20.03
CA ILE A 396 8.32 7.05 20.06
C ILE A 396 8.78 7.97 21.19
N LYS A 397 9.05 7.39 22.36
CA LYS A 397 9.34 8.13 23.59
C LYS A 397 10.55 9.06 23.50
N PRO A 398 11.70 8.70 22.87
CA PRO A 398 12.86 9.60 22.79
C PRO A 398 12.54 10.95 22.15
N PHE A 399 11.78 10.95 21.06
CA PHE A 399 11.36 12.18 20.36
C PHE A 399 10.33 12.97 21.16
N LYS A 400 9.34 12.28 21.76
CA LYS A 400 8.34 12.89 22.64
C LYS A 400 8.98 13.59 23.84
N ASP A 401 9.89 12.91 24.53
CA ASP A 401 10.58 13.48 25.69
C ASP A 401 11.46 14.68 25.32
N ALA A 402 12.02 14.66 24.11
CA ALA A 402 12.74 15.79 23.55
C ALA A 402 11.82 16.93 23.08
N GLY A 403 10.49 16.80 23.16
CA GLY A 403 9.53 17.81 22.71
C GLY A 403 9.53 18.06 21.21
N LEU A 404 9.78 17.01 20.42
CA LEU A 404 9.76 17.04 18.96
C LEU A 404 8.40 16.56 18.45
N ASP A 405 7.88 17.27 17.45
CA ASP A 405 6.77 16.77 16.66
C ASP A 405 7.20 15.56 15.84
N GLN A 406 6.36 14.54 15.75
CA GLN A 406 6.68 13.34 14.99
C GLN A 406 5.47 12.78 14.25
N PHE A 407 5.74 12.09 13.14
CA PHE A 407 4.84 11.13 12.51
C PHE A 407 5.29 9.72 12.89
N VAL A 408 4.34 8.81 13.00
CA VAL A 408 4.63 7.37 13.02
C VAL A 408 4.50 6.84 11.60
N CYS A 409 5.55 6.14 11.14
CA CYS A 409 5.66 5.73 9.74
C CYS A 409 5.75 4.19 9.65
N PRO A 410 4.59 3.49 9.71
CA PRO A 410 4.54 2.05 9.47
C PRO A 410 4.70 1.73 7.99
N GLY A 411 5.06 0.48 7.66
CA GLY A 411 5.24 0.03 6.30
C GLY A 411 4.08 -0.77 5.74
N ALA A 412 3.90 -0.70 4.42
CA ALA A 412 3.00 -1.58 3.67
C ALA A 412 3.53 -3.01 3.54
N HIS A 413 4.81 -3.24 3.84
CA HIS A 413 5.52 -4.51 3.72
C HIS A 413 5.43 -5.13 2.31
N ASN A 414 5.49 -4.25 1.29
CA ASN A 414 5.45 -4.62 -0.13
C ASN A 414 6.86 -4.89 -0.72
N TRP A 415 7.91 -4.27 -0.15
CA TRP A 415 9.28 -4.38 -0.65
C TRP A 415 9.83 -5.79 -0.51
N ASN A 416 10.61 -6.20 -1.50
CA ASN A 416 11.19 -7.54 -1.59
C ASN A 416 10.16 -8.67 -1.55
N GLN A 417 8.91 -8.41 -1.98
CA GLN A 417 7.80 -9.36 -1.96
C GLN A 417 7.06 -9.41 -3.30
N ILE A 418 6.64 -10.60 -3.71
CA ILE A 418 5.71 -10.77 -4.84
C ILE A 418 4.35 -10.15 -4.52
N PHE A 419 3.92 -10.21 -3.27
CA PHE A 419 2.72 -9.59 -2.72
C PHE A 419 2.98 -9.19 -1.27
N PRO A 420 2.48 -8.05 -0.78
CA PRO A 420 2.76 -7.57 0.58
C PRO A 420 2.56 -8.62 1.67
N ASN A 421 3.44 -8.64 2.67
CA ASN A 421 3.24 -9.46 3.86
C ASN A 421 2.14 -8.85 4.73
N ILE A 422 0.90 -9.31 4.51
CA ILE A 422 -0.30 -8.70 5.11
C ILE A 422 -0.34 -8.90 6.63
N GLU A 423 0.16 -10.00 7.16
CA GLU A 423 0.21 -10.23 8.61
C GLU A 423 1.15 -9.23 9.30
N ALA A 424 2.36 -9.07 8.76
CA ALA A 424 3.33 -8.11 9.28
C ALA A 424 2.83 -6.66 9.14
N ALA A 425 2.31 -6.29 7.97
CA ALA A 425 1.75 -4.97 7.72
C ALA A 425 0.61 -4.64 8.68
N SER A 426 -0.35 -5.55 8.84
CA SER A 426 -1.52 -5.33 9.70
C SER A 426 -1.12 -5.11 11.16
N LYS A 427 -0.21 -5.93 11.68
CA LYS A 427 0.28 -5.79 13.05
C LYS A 427 1.10 -4.51 13.23
N ASN A 428 1.99 -4.21 12.29
CA ASN A 428 2.82 -3.01 12.33
C ASN A 428 1.96 -1.74 12.30
N ILE A 429 1.06 -1.61 11.32
CA ILE A 429 0.21 -0.43 11.14
C ILE A 429 -0.70 -0.23 12.37
N ALA A 430 -1.44 -1.27 12.77
CA ALA A 430 -2.42 -1.15 13.85
C ALA A 430 -1.77 -0.73 15.18
N ASN A 431 -0.65 -1.34 15.55
CA ASN A 431 0.01 -1.08 16.83
C ASN A 431 0.80 0.22 16.82
N PHE A 432 1.55 0.51 15.75
CA PHE A 432 2.37 1.72 15.69
C PHE A 432 1.51 2.98 15.63
N VAL A 433 0.42 2.96 14.88
CA VAL A 433 -0.51 4.10 14.81
C VAL A 433 -1.23 4.30 16.15
N ARG A 434 -1.69 3.23 16.82
CA ARG A 434 -2.26 3.29 18.16
C ARG A 434 -1.29 3.97 19.15
N ASP A 435 -0.05 3.52 19.19
CA ASP A 435 0.96 4.04 20.13
C ASP A 435 1.34 5.49 19.76
N GLY A 436 1.38 5.82 18.47
CA GLY A 436 1.55 7.19 17.99
C GLY A 436 0.43 8.13 18.46
N GLN A 437 -0.83 7.69 18.37
CA GLN A 437 -1.98 8.46 18.89
C GLN A 437 -1.86 8.71 20.39
N GLN A 438 -1.53 7.69 21.17
CA GLN A 438 -1.34 7.80 22.62
C GLN A 438 -0.18 8.74 22.99
N ALA A 439 0.81 8.82 22.15
CA ALA A 439 1.94 9.72 22.34
C ALA A 439 1.68 11.15 21.86
N GLY A 440 0.60 11.39 21.11
CA GLY A 440 0.27 12.69 20.51
C GLY A 440 1.03 13.00 19.23
N ALA A 441 1.39 11.96 18.44
CA ALA A 441 2.00 12.16 17.12
C ALA A 441 1.09 13.01 16.21
N LEU A 442 1.69 13.87 15.39
CA LEU A 442 0.97 14.77 14.48
C LEU A 442 0.23 14.01 13.38
N GLY A 443 0.77 12.88 12.96
CA GLY A 443 0.22 12.11 11.87
C GLY A 443 0.79 10.71 11.75
N MET A 444 0.28 10.00 10.76
CA MET A 444 0.75 8.71 10.29
C MET A 444 1.16 8.86 8.81
N MET A 445 2.26 8.24 8.42
CA MET A 445 2.66 8.07 7.03
C MET A 445 2.90 6.60 6.74
N ASN A 446 2.03 5.98 5.95
CA ASN A 446 2.23 4.61 5.49
C ASN A 446 3.25 4.60 4.34
N THR A 447 4.33 3.86 4.49
CA THR A 447 5.38 3.82 3.46
C THR A 447 5.22 2.62 2.55
N THR A 448 5.45 2.83 1.26
CA THR A 448 5.68 1.78 0.27
C THR A 448 7.11 1.93 -0.25
N TRP A 449 7.81 0.80 -0.44
CA TRP A 449 9.19 0.79 -0.92
C TRP A 449 9.34 -0.13 -2.12
N ASP A 450 10.25 0.24 -3.02
CA ASP A 450 10.54 -0.48 -4.25
C ASP A 450 12.01 -0.94 -4.31
N ASP A 451 12.54 -1.41 -3.17
CA ASP A 451 13.94 -1.83 -3.00
C ASP A 451 14.42 -2.82 -4.06
N ASP A 452 13.53 -3.67 -4.55
CA ASP A 452 13.78 -4.66 -5.60
C ASP A 452 13.64 -4.12 -7.03
N GLY A 453 13.08 -2.90 -7.17
CA GLY A 453 12.82 -2.23 -8.44
C GLY A 453 11.66 -2.82 -9.25
N GLU A 454 10.81 -3.66 -8.64
CA GLU A 454 9.75 -4.37 -9.36
C GLU A 454 8.38 -4.38 -8.67
N SER A 455 8.24 -3.71 -7.53
CA SER A 455 6.97 -3.64 -6.81
C SER A 455 5.88 -2.96 -7.66
N LEU A 456 4.64 -3.42 -7.48
CA LEU A 456 3.46 -2.88 -8.13
C LEU A 456 2.54 -2.27 -7.07
N PHE A 457 2.31 -0.97 -7.13
CA PHE A 457 1.57 -0.21 -6.12
C PHE A 457 0.14 -0.76 -5.91
N GLU A 458 -0.50 -1.27 -6.97
CA GLU A 458 -1.83 -1.88 -6.88
C GLU A 458 -1.92 -3.00 -5.83
N SER A 459 -0.82 -3.68 -5.54
CA SER A 459 -0.77 -4.72 -4.51
C SER A 459 -0.81 -4.16 -3.08
N ALA A 460 -0.48 -2.89 -2.87
CA ALA A 460 -0.33 -2.28 -1.54
C ALA A 460 -1.62 -1.63 -0.99
N TRP A 461 -2.75 -1.65 -1.71
CA TRP A 461 -3.95 -0.94 -1.30
C TRP A 461 -4.56 -1.43 0.01
N TYR A 462 -4.47 -2.72 0.34
CA TYR A 462 -4.99 -3.22 1.61
C TYR A 462 -4.25 -2.59 2.81
N PRO A 463 -2.91 -2.65 2.93
CA PRO A 463 -2.20 -1.98 4.01
C PRO A 463 -2.36 -0.45 3.99
N ILE A 464 -2.46 0.20 2.82
CA ILE A 464 -2.70 1.64 2.72
C ILE A 464 -4.08 2.01 3.30
N THR A 465 -5.12 1.27 2.93
CA THR A 465 -6.47 1.51 3.47
C THR A 465 -6.58 1.18 4.96
N LEU A 466 -5.79 0.21 5.44
CA LEU A 466 -5.66 -0.10 6.87
C LEU A 466 -5.03 1.08 7.63
N GLY A 467 -3.99 1.70 7.08
CA GLY A 467 -3.38 2.93 7.63
C GLY A 467 -4.37 4.09 7.70
N ALA A 468 -5.19 4.25 6.66
CA ALA A 468 -6.27 5.24 6.64
C ALA A 468 -7.28 4.99 7.77
N ALA A 469 -7.71 3.74 7.97
CA ALA A 469 -8.61 3.35 9.05
C ALA A 469 -7.98 3.59 10.42
N ALA A 470 -6.76 3.13 10.64
CA ALA A 470 -6.05 3.25 11.92
C ALA A 470 -5.82 4.70 12.33
N SER A 471 -5.47 5.57 11.39
CA SER A 471 -5.18 6.99 11.67
C SER A 471 -6.44 7.86 11.83
N TRP A 472 -7.56 7.45 11.21
CA TRP A 472 -8.85 8.12 11.37
C TRP A 472 -9.54 7.73 12.68
N GLN A 473 -9.59 6.42 12.99
CA GLN A 473 -10.22 5.88 14.17
C GLN A 473 -9.35 6.12 15.42
N GLU A 474 -9.91 5.95 16.61
CA GLU A 474 -9.21 6.12 17.86
C GLU A 474 -8.86 4.75 18.47
N GLY A 475 -7.62 4.64 18.97
CA GLY A 475 -7.17 3.48 19.74
C GLY A 475 -6.88 2.24 18.88
N THR A 476 -7.18 1.07 19.42
CA THR A 476 -6.91 -0.20 18.76
C THR A 476 -7.90 -0.48 17.62
N LEU A 477 -7.38 -0.71 16.43
CA LEU A 477 -8.19 -1.05 15.27
C LEU A 477 -8.75 -2.48 15.39
N ASP A 478 -10.06 -2.65 15.15
CA ASP A 478 -10.69 -3.97 14.99
C ASP A 478 -10.41 -4.51 13.59
N LEU A 479 -9.36 -5.33 13.47
CA LEU A 479 -8.95 -5.93 12.20
C LEU A 479 -10.03 -6.84 11.60
N GLN A 480 -10.80 -7.55 12.44
CA GLN A 480 -11.87 -8.42 11.95
C GLN A 480 -13.02 -7.61 11.35
N LYS A 481 -13.34 -6.46 11.94
CA LYS A 481 -14.33 -5.54 11.36
C LYS A 481 -13.79 -4.92 10.07
N PHE A 482 -12.52 -4.51 10.04
CA PHE A 482 -11.90 -3.98 8.84
C PHE A 482 -11.98 -4.98 7.68
N ASP A 483 -11.65 -6.24 7.91
CA ASP A 483 -11.74 -7.32 6.91
C ASP A 483 -13.17 -7.51 6.40
N ARG A 484 -14.17 -7.55 7.29
CA ARG A 484 -15.59 -7.66 6.89
C ARG A 484 -16.07 -6.49 6.02
N ASP A 485 -15.47 -5.31 6.21
CA ASP A 485 -15.87 -4.08 5.52
C ASP A 485 -15.09 -3.87 4.21
N PHE A 486 -13.92 -4.51 4.05
CA PHE A 486 -12.96 -4.23 2.99
C PHE A 486 -13.52 -4.46 1.59
N ASP A 487 -14.10 -5.63 1.31
CA ASP A 487 -14.61 -5.94 -0.03
C ASP A 487 -15.67 -4.94 -0.49
N TRP A 488 -16.58 -4.55 0.41
CA TRP A 488 -17.56 -3.54 0.10
C TRP A 488 -16.95 -2.14 -0.07
N ALA A 489 -16.15 -1.70 0.88
CA ALA A 489 -15.58 -0.35 0.88
C ALA A 489 -14.63 -0.13 -0.29
N PHE A 490 -13.76 -1.12 -0.59
CA PHE A 490 -12.72 -1.00 -1.61
C PHE A 490 -13.21 -1.43 -3.00
N PHE A 491 -13.81 -2.61 -3.12
CA PHE A 491 -14.24 -3.17 -4.42
C PHE A 491 -15.72 -2.91 -4.75
N ARG A 492 -16.50 -2.42 -3.80
CA ARG A 492 -17.96 -2.39 -3.86
C ARG A 492 -18.54 -3.75 -4.25
N ALA A 493 -18.12 -4.75 -3.57
CA ALA A 493 -18.51 -6.14 -3.74
C ALA A 493 -19.09 -6.68 -2.44
N ASP A 494 -20.21 -7.40 -2.53
CA ASP A 494 -20.76 -8.12 -1.40
C ASP A 494 -19.93 -9.38 -1.10
N GLY A 495 -19.79 -9.73 0.18
CA GLY A 495 -19.05 -10.91 0.63
C GLY A 495 -17.66 -10.56 1.16
N ASP A 496 -16.75 -11.53 1.12
CA ASP A 496 -15.40 -11.48 1.67
C ASP A 496 -14.35 -12.19 0.78
N GLN A 497 -14.68 -12.36 -0.50
CA GLN A 497 -13.85 -13.13 -1.42
C GLN A 497 -12.50 -12.47 -1.71
N PHE A 498 -12.45 -11.14 -1.83
CA PHE A 498 -11.21 -10.43 -2.16
C PHE A 498 -10.31 -10.25 -0.94
N VAL A 499 -10.88 -10.04 0.25
CA VAL A 499 -10.09 -10.01 1.48
C VAL A 499 -9.50 -11.40 1.79
N LYS A 500 -10.23 -12.48 1.49
CA LYS A 500 -9.69 -13.85 1.59
C LYS A 500 -8.52 -14.07 0.64
N VAL A 501 -8.61 -13.59 -0.60
CA VAL A 501 -7.48 -13.62 -1.56
C VAL A 501 -6.30 -12.81 -1.01
N THR A 502 -6.55 -11.62 -0.47
CA THR A 502 -5.51 -10.77 0.13
C THR A 502 -4.76 -11.50 1.24
N HIS A 503 -5.48 -12.12 2.17
CA HIS A 503 -4.85 -12.90 3.24
C HIS A 503 -4.18 -14.18 2.75
N ALA A 504 -4.74 -14.87 1.75
CA ALA A 504 -4.12 -16.07 1.17
C ALA A 504 -2.76 -15.72 0.54
N LEU A 505 -2.70 -14.71 -0.31
CA LEU A 505 -1.46 -14.28 -0.95
C LEU A 505 -0.47 -13.66 0.05
N GLY A 506 -0.96 -12.79 0.93
CA GLY A 506 -0.14 -12.11 1.94
C GLY A 506 0.36 -13.01 3.07
N GLY A 507 -0.21 -14.22 3.24
CA GLY A 507 0.28 -15.23 4.18
C GLY A 507 1.39 -16.13 3.62
N ILE A 508 1.64 -16.11 2.30
CA ILE A 508 2.65 -16.96 1.67
C ILE A 508 4.09 -16.68 2.17
N PRO A 509 4.53 -15.42 2.35
CA PRO A 509 5.85 -15.17 2.94
C PRO A 509 6.04 -15.82 4.31
N VAL A 510 5.02 -15.78 5.16
CA VAL A 510 5.01 -16.41 6.48
C VAL A 510 5.05 -17.93 6.36
N LEU A 511 4.20 -18.50 5.49
CA LEU A 511 4.17 -19.96 5.24
C LEU A 511 5.54 -20.48 4.78
N LEU A 512 6.21 -19.76 3.89
CA LEU A 512 7.55 -20.12 3.40
C LEU A 512 8.63 -19.88 4.44
N ASN A 513 8.38 -19.05 5.44
CA ASN A 513 9.40 -18.49 6.33
C ASN A 513 10.53 -17.82 5.51
N ALA A 514 10.14 -17.06 4.50
CA ALA A 514 11.02 -16.37 3.57
C ALA A 514 10.98 -14.86 3.84
N GLY A 515 12.13 -14.25 4.06
CA GLY A 515 12.23 -12.81 4.24
C GLY A 515 11.93 -12.05 2.94
N THR A 516 12.30 -12.64 1.79
CA THR A 516 12.17 -12.06 0.45
C THR A 516 11.62 -13.09 -0.52
N THR A 517 10.44 -12.88 -1.08
CA THR A 517 9.82 -13.82 -2.03
C THR A 517 10.13 -13.49 -3.47
N ASP A 518 10.36 -12.23 -3.80
CA ASP A 518 10.80 -11.78 -5.13
C ASP A 518 12.23 -12.22 -5.41
N GLU A 519 13.17 -12.04 -4.48
CA GLU A 519 14.53 -12.53 -4.62
C GLU A 519 14.58 -14.05 -4.83
N LEU A 520 13.74 -14.78 -4.08
CA LEU A 520 13.60 -16.22 -4.25
C LEU A 520 13.04 -16.58 -5.63
N PHE A 521 12.15 -15.74 -6.19
CA PHE A 521 11.60 -15.89 -7.55
C PHE A 521 12.70 -15.74 -8.63
N TRP A 522 13.68 -14.87 -8.44
CA TRP A 522 14.74 -14.61 -9.42
C TRP A 522 16.01 -15.48 -9.27
N ARG A 523 16.16 -16.17 -8.15
CA ARG A 523 17.33 -17.03 -7.95
C ARG A 523 17.40 -18.13 -9.00
N ASP A 524 18.63 -18.41 -9.47
CA ASP A 524 18.90 -19.53 -10.36
C ASP A 524 18.59 -20.87 -9.64
N PRO A 525 17.63 -21.65 -10.12
CA PRO A 525 17.24 -22.92 -9.51
C PRO A 525 18.29 -24.03 -9.67
N PHE A 526 19.25 -23.86 -10.56
CA PHE A 526 20.33 -24.82 -10.83
C PHE A 526 21.59 -24.49 -10.00
N THR A 527 21.42 -23.89 -8.84
CA THR A 527 22.49 -23.67 -7.87
C THR A 527 22.30 -24.56 -6.64
N THR A 528 23.42 -25.04 -6.08
CA THR A 528 23.41 -25.80 -4.83
C THR A 528 22.72 -25.04 -3.70
N GLN A 529 22.91 -23.72 -3.63
CA GLN A 529 22.30 -22.86 -2.63
C GLN A 529 20.77 -22.89 -2.73
N PHE A 530 20.21 -22.65 -3.91
CA PHE A 530 18.76 -22.68 -4.13
C PHE A 530 18.18 -24.05 -3.77
N GLN A 531 18.81 -25.12 -4.25
CA GLN A 531 18.30 -26.48 -4.03
C GLN A 531 18.36 -26.90 -2.55
N ASN A 532 19.40 -26.52 -1.82
CA ASN A 532 19.48 -26.79 -0.38
C ASN A 532 18.42 -25.97 0.39
N GLN A 533 18.20 -24.72 0.04
CA GLN A 533 17.18 -23.87 0.66
C GLN A 533 15.78 -24.42 0.40
N THR A 534 15.44 -24.70 -0.85
CA THR A 534 14.10 -25.13 -1.25
C THR A 534 13.77 -26.58 -0.85
N ARG A 535 14.79 -27.44 -0.69
CA ARG A 535 14.58 -28.80 -0.18
C ARG A 535 13.95 -28.79 1.21
N ASN A 536 14.34 -27.86 2.06
CA ASN A 536 13.79 -27.68 3.41
C ASN A 536 12.38 -27.05 3.38
N MET A 537 11.96 -26.49 2.25
CA MET A 537 10.66 -25.89 2.04
C MET A 537 9.66 -26.84 1.36
N ALA A 538 10.04 -28.08 1.01
CA ALA A 538 9.26 -28.98 0.15
C ALA A 538 7.82 -29.26 0.67
N GLU A 539 7.63 -29.38 1.98
CA GLU A 539 6.30 -29.60 2.58
C GLU A 539 5.41 -28.32 2.50
N ARG A 540 6.02 -27.14 2.49
CA ARG A 540 5.33 -25.84 2.43
C ARG A 540 5.01 -25.43 1.00
N THR A 541 5.76 -25.94 0.04
CA THR A 541 5.63 -25.59 -1.39
C THR A 541 4.27 -25.96 -1.97
N SER A 542 3.77 -27.17 -1.67
CA SER A 542 2.42 -27.59 -2.13
C SER A 542 1.31 -26.77 -1.45
N GLY A 543 1.49 -26.41 -0.18
CA GLY A 543 0.57 -25.48 0.51
C GLY A 543 0.53 -24.09 -0.13
N MET A 544 1.69 -23.54 -0.47
CA MET A 544 1.79 -22.26 -1.20
C MET A 544 1.09 -22.31 -2.55
N ARG A 545 1.35 -23.35 -3.36
CA ARG A 545 0.69 -23.54 -4.65
C ARG A 545 -0.81 -23.63 -4.51
N LEU A 546 -1.29 -24.43 -3.56
CA LEU A 546 -2.72 -24.57 -3.30
C LEU A 546 -3.37 -23.23 -2.94
N LEU A 547 -2.75 -22.42 -2.08
CA LEU A 547 -3.23 -21.07 -1.74
C LEU A 547 -3.25 -20.14 -2.97
N ALA A 548 -2.22 -20.17 -3.80
CA ALA A 548 -2.12 -19.36 -5.00
C ALA A 548 -3.17 -19.76 -6.05
N GLU A 549 -3.36 -21.06 -6.29
CA GLU A 549 -4.37 -21.60 -7.22
C GLU A 549 -5.80 -21.31 -6.74
N GLN A 550 -6.08 -21.45 -5.44
CA GLN A 550 -7.38 -21.10 -4.85
C GLN A 550 -7.66 -19.60 -4.94
N ALA A 551 -6.66 -18.76 -4.68
CA ALA A 551 -6.76 -17.31 -4.87
C ALA A 551 -7.06 -16.96 -6.32
N LEU A 552 -6.38 -17.58 -7.27
CA LEU A 552 -6.60 -17.40 -8.71
C LEU A 552 -8.02 -17.84 -9.13
N GLU A 553 -8.48 -18.99 -8.65
CA GLU A 553 -9.84 -19.47 -8.89
C GLU A 553 -10.89 -18.48 -8.37
N MET A 554 -10.76 -18.00 -7.14
CA MET A 554 -11.66 -16.99 -6.56
C MET A 554 -11.67 -15.70 -7.39
N LEU A 555 -10.50 -15.22 -7.84
CA LEU A 555 -10.41 -14.02 -8.67
C LEU A 555 -11.08 -14.19 -10.05
N ILE A 556 -10.96 -15.38 -10.66
CA ILE A 556 -11.61 -15.68 -11.94
C ILE A 556 -13.13 -15.74 -11.78
N GLN A 557 -13.62 -16.46 -10.77
CA GLN A 557 -15.05 -16.61 -10.50
C GLN A 557 -15.74 -15.31 -10.15
N ASN A 558 -15.03 -14.39 -9.47
CA ASN A 558 -15.58 -13.15 -8.94
C ASN A 558 -15.17 -11.89 -9.73
N ASP A 559 -14.56 -12.03 -10.90
CA ASP A 559 -14.06 -10.89 -11.69
C ASP A 559 -15.11 -9.79 -11.94
N LYS A 560 -16.35 -10.19 -12.18
CA LYS A 560 -17.46 -9.27 -12.51
C LYS A 560 -18.16 -8.68 -11.28
N VAL A 561 -17.84 -9.16 -10.09
CA VAL A 561 -18.49 -8.71 -8.84
C VAL A 561 -17.98 -7.33 -8.43
N ALA A 562 -16.67 -7.09 -8.59
CA ALA A 562 -16.06 -5.80 -8.27
C ALA A 562 -16.57 -4.68 -9.17
N ARG A 563 -17.12 -3.63 -8.57
CA ARG A 563 -17.62 -2.42 -9.25
C ARG A 563 -16.64 -1.25 -9.17
N ARG A 564 -15.63 -1.34 -8.30
CA ARG A 564 -14.56 -0.35 -8.10
C ARG A 564 -13.21 -1.06 -8.04
N ASN A 565 -12.12 -0.37 -8.29
CA ASN A 565 -10.73 -0.80 -8.11
C ASN A 565 -10.36 -2.14 -8.80
N ARG A 566 -10.89 -2.39 -9.98
CA ARG A 566 -10.63 -3.63 -10.73
C ARG A 566 -9.18 -3.84 -11.13
N ALA A 567 -8.38 -2.77 -11.26
CA ALA A 567 -6.96 -2.87 -11.55
C ALA A 567 -6.21 -3.69 -10.49
N THR A 568 -6.61 -3.56 -9.22
CA THR A 568 -6.05 -4.33 -8.10
C THR A 568 -6.25 -5.84 -8.28
N LEU A 569 -7.39 -6.27 -8.88
CA LEU A 569 -7.61 -7.69 -9.15
C LEU A 569 -6.61 -8.26 -10.17
N SER A 570 -6.16 -7.43 -11.11
CA SER A 570 -5.15 -7.86 -12.10
C SER A 570 -3.77 -8.04 -11.44
N ALA A 571 -3.38 -7.13 -10.53
CA ALA A 571 -2.16 -7.26 -9.73
C ALA A 571 -2.22 -8.51 -8.82
N MET A 572 -3.35 -8.76 -8.17
CA MET A 572 -3.55 -9.98 -7.35
C MET A 572 -3.44 -11.27 -8.20
N ARG A 573 -3.99 -11.28 -9.43
CA ARG A 573 -3.85 -12.44 -10.34
C ARG A 573 -2.40 -12.68 -10.70
N LEU A 574 -1.68 -11.64 -11.06
CA LEU A 574 -0.26 -11.73 -11.38
C LEU A 574 0.54 -12.26 -10.19
N ALA A 575 0.27 -11.77 -8.98
CA ALA A 575 0.92 -12.27 -7.77
C ALA A 575 0.62 -13.75 -7.51
N ALA A 576 -0.63 -14.19 -7.65
CA ALA A 576 -1.04 -15.58 -7.54
C ALA A 576 -0.30 -16.47 -8.55
N GLN A 577 -0.24 -16.05 -9.82
CA GLN A 577 0.48 -16.78 -10.88
C GLN A 577 1.99 -16.82 -10.62
N ARG A 578 2.60 -15.75 -10.12
CA ARG A 578 4.03 -15.75 -9.75
C ARG A 578 4.31 -16.71 -8.59
N TYR A 579 3.45 -16.76 -7.58
CA TYR A 579 3.60 -17.69 -6.46
C TYR A 579 3.39 -19.15 -6.88
N ASP A 580 2.40 -19.46 -7.73
CA ASP A 580 2.21 -20.82 -8.24
C ASP A 580 3.44 -21.27 -9.06
N HIS A 581 3.93 -20.42 -9.97
CA HIS A 581 5.15 -20.70 -10.72
C HIS A 581 6.36 -20.93 -9.83
N LEU A 582 6.56 -20.08 -8.79
CA LEU A 582 7.65 -20.23 -7.83
C LEU A 582 7.58 -21.61 -7.14
N GLY A 583 6.40 -22.02 -6.70
CA GLY A 583 6.20 -23.32 -6.08
C GLY A 583 6.42 -24.48 -7.05
N ARG A 584 5.86 -24.39 -8.26
CA ARG A 584 6.05 -25.40 -9.30
C ARG A 584 7.53 -25.57 -9.65
N ARG A 585 8.26 -24.47 -9.75
CA ARG A 585 9.69 -24.49 -9.98
C ARG A 585 10.45 -25.27 -8.90
N MET A 586 10.12 -25.05 -7.63
CA MET A 586 10.72 -25.78 -6.50
C MET A 586 10.43 -27.28 -6.58
N GLU A 587 9.18 -27.66 -6.90
CA GLU A 587 8.78 -29.07 -7.03
C GLU A 587 9.47 -29.74 -8.21
N VAL A 588 9.50 -29.08 -9.38
CA VAL A 588 10.14 -29.62 -10.60
C VAL A 588 11.62 -29.84 -10.32
N MET A 589 12.31 -28.86 -9.71
CA MET A 589 13.72 -28.95 -9.39
C MET A 589 14.04 -30.08 -8.41
N LYS A 590 13.22 -30.22 -7.35
CA LYS A 590 13.39 -31.30 -6.38
C LYS A 590 13.25 -32.67 -7.06
N LYS A 591 12.17 -32.87 -7.78
CA LYS A 591 11.89 -34.13 -8.50
C LYS A 591 12.96 -34.46 -9.52
N PHE A 592 13.40 -33.43 -10.29
CA PHE A 592 14.44 -33.58 -11.30
C PHE A 592 15.77 -33.95 -10.67
N SER A 593 16.21 -33.26 -9.61
CA SER A 593 17.43 -33.57 -8.88
C SER A 593 17.39 -35.00 -8.31
N ASP A 594 16.32 -35.39 -7.61
CA ASP A 594 16.18 -36.71 -7.02
C ASP A 594 16.23 -37.83 -8.10
N GLN A 595 15.55 -37.67 -9.20
CA GLN A 595 15.52 -38.67 -10.30
C GLN A 595 16.84 -38.73 -11.04
N TYR A 596 17.52 -37.60 -11.25
CA TYR A 596 18.82 -37.59 -11.90
C TYR A 596 19.88 -38.27 -11.04
N TRP A 597 19.94 -37.97 -9.75
CA TRP A 597 20.82 -38.65 -8.82
C TRP A 597 20.56 -40.17 -8.78
N ASP A 598 19.29 -40.59 -8.73
CA ASP A 598 18.95 -42.02 -8.77
C ASP A 598 19.42 -42.68 -10.07
N ALA A 599 19.23 -42.06 -11.23
CA ALA A 599 19.72 -42.54 -12.52
C ALA A 599 21.25 -42.58 -12.59
N TYR A 600 21.93 -41.53 -12.11
CA TYR A 600 23.39 -41.42 -12.12
C TYR A 600 24.05 -42.48 -11.26
N LEU A 601 23.51 -42.81 -10.10
CA LEU A 601 24.01 -43.86 -9.22
C LEU A 601 23.68 -45.27 -9.71
N ASN A 602 22.78 -45.43 -10.68
CA ASN A 602 22.28 -46.71 -11.20
C ASN A 602 22.30 -46.73 -12.73
N LEU A 603 23.42 -46.32 -13.35
CA LEU A 603 23.54 -46.20 -14.82
C LEU A 603 23.20 -47.48 -15.60
N GLY A 604 23.33 -48.67 -14.99
CA GLY A 604 22.92 -49.95 -15.58
C GLY A 604 21.40 -50.15 -15.63
N ASP A 605 20.65 -49.43 -14.86
CA ASP A 605 19.17 -49.48 -14.85
C ASP A 605 18.58 -48.52 -15.89
N ARG A 606 18.39 -49.03 -17.13
CA ARG A 606 17.83 -48.24 -18.24
C ARG A 606 16.45 -47.66 -17.94
N ALA A 607 15.68 -48.25 -17.03
CA ALA A 607 14.36 -47.73 -16.67
C ALA A 607 14.45 -46.42 -15.86
N LYS A 608 15.44 -46.30 -14.96
CA LYS A 608 15.72 -45.09 -14.21
C LYS A 608 16.15 -43.95 -15.13
N VAL A 609 17.11 -44.21 -16.04
CA VAL A 609 17.54 -43.21 -17.03
C VAL A 609 16.40 -42.79 -17.96
N ARG A 610 15.54 -43.73 -18.36
CA ARG A 610 14.39 -43.43 -19.22
C ARG A 610 13.39 -42.45 -18.56
N LYS A 611 13.25 -42.45 -17.25
CA LYS A 611 12.40 -41.51 -16.54
C LYS A 611 12.83 -40.05 -16.74
N LEU A 612 14.10 -39.80 -16.97
CA LEU A 612 14.60 -38.44 -17.24
C LEU A 612 14.02 -37.84 -18.53
N ARG A 613 13.47 -38.66 -19.45
CA ARG A 613 12.79 -38.16 -20.63
C ARG A 613 11.51 -37.36 -20.33
N TYR A 614 10.94 -37.45 -19.13
CA TYR A 614 9.85 -36.56 -18.70
C TYR A 614 10.26 -35.10 -18.59
N TYR A 615 11.55 -34.81 -18.57
CA TYR A 615 12.08 -33.45 -18.50
C TYR A 615 12.50 -32.90 -19.87
N THR A 616 12.54 -33.73 -20.91
CA THR A 616 13.04 -33.37 -22.25
C THR A 616 12.20 -33.92 -23.39
N GLY A 617 11.17 -34.72 -23.12
CA GLY A 617 10.36 -35.35 -24.12
C GLY A 617 9.56 -34.37 -25.00
N ALA A 618 9.10 -34.81 -26.15
CA ALA A 618 8.30 -33.99 -27.06
C ALA A 618 6.89 -33.69 -26.52
N ILE A 619 6.35 -34.59 -25.70
CA ILE A 619 4.99 -34.47 -25.11
C ILE A 619 5.02 -33.95 -23.70
N TYR A 620 5.96 -34.44 -22.88
CA TYR A 620 6.16 -34.04 -21.50
C TYR A 620 7.57 -33.46 -21.35
N ASN A 621 7.67 -32.16 -21.18
CA ASN A 621 8.95 -31.47 -21.00
C ASN A 621 8.84 -30.44 -19.89
N ASN A 622 8.94 -30.93 -18.64
CA ASN A 622 8.79 -30.08 -17.46
C ASN A 622 9.75 -28.87 -17.44
N LEU A 623 10.96 -29.02 -18.03
CA LEU A 623 11.92 -27.90 -18.07
C LEU A 623 11.52 -26.84 -19.09
N ARG A 624 10.94 -27.24 -20.25
CA ARG A 624 10.42 -26.29 -21.23
C ARG A 624 9.14 -25.60 -20.76
N GLU A 625 8.27 -26.34 -20.08
CA GLU A 625 7.04 -25.79 -19.49
C GLU A 625 7.34 -24.63 -18.52
N MET A 626 8.43 -24.70 -17.75
CA MET A 626 8.87 -23.58 -16.90
C MET A 626 9.21 -22.33 -17.72
N ALA A 627 9.84 -22.48 -18.87
CA ALA A 627 10.15 -21.37 -19.76
C ALA A 627 8.88 -20.79 -20.43
N GLU A 628 7.92 -21.65 -20.80
CA GLU A 628 6.64 -21.23 -21.39
C GLU A 628 5.80 -20.43 -20.37
N GLU A 629 5.72 -20.89 -19.13
CA GLU A 629 5.04 -20.17 -18.05
C GLU A 629 5.67 -18.80 -17.79
N LEU A 630 7.00 -18.73 -17.73
CA LEU A 630 7.70 -17.45 -17.56
C LEU A 630 7.44 -16.49 -18.72
N SER A 631 7.25 -16.99 -19.95
CA SER A 631 6.90 -16.17 -21.11
C SER A 631 5.50 -15.55 -20.95
N ILE A 632 4.54 -16.31 -20.39
CA ILE A 632 3.19 -15.82 -20.08
C ILE A 632 3.25 -14.79 -18.95
N LEU A 633 3.99 -15.09 -17.86
CA LEU A 633 4.16 -14.19 -16.74
C LEU A 633 4.84 -12.87 -17.12
N LYS A 634 5.86 -12.95 -18.00
CA LYS A 634 6.54 -11.76 -18.53
C LYS A 634 5.57 -10.80 -19.21
N GLU A 635 4.66 -11.31 -20.03
CA GLU A 635 3.67 -10.47 -20.71
C GLU A 635 2.62 -9.94 -19.75
N ALA A 636 2.13 -10.74 -18.80
CA ALA A 636 1.21 -10.30 -17.76
C ALA A 636 1.84 -9.20 -16.89
N TYR A 637 3.11 -9.35 -16.53
CA TYR A 637 3.85 -8.34 -15.78
C TYR A 637 4.02 -7.04 -16.59
N ARG A 638 4.37 -7.13 -17.87
CA ARG A 638 4.46 -5.96 -18.76
C ARG A 638 3.14 -5.18 -18.78
N GLN A 639 2.02 -5.88 -18.94
CA GLN A 639 0.69 -5.24 -18.97
C GLN A 639 0.35 -4.56 -17.66
N GLN A 640 0.61 -5.21 -16.52
CA GLN A 640 0.35 -4.62 -15.21
C GLN A 640 1.26 -3.41 -14.95
N TRP A 641 2.55 -3.51 -15.26
CA TRP A 641 3.48 -2.38 -15.15
C TRP A 641 3.00 -1.15 -15.92
N LEU A 642 2.63 -1.33 -17.19
CA LEU A 642 2.19 -0.22 -18.05
C LEU A 642 0.79 0.32 -17.68
N ALA A 643 0.01 -0.39 -16.90
CA ALA A 643 -1.24 0.11 -16.33
C ALA A 643 -1.01 1.09 -15.16
N GLU A 644 0.13 1.02 -14.51
CA GLU A 644 0.51 1.85 -13.35
C GLU A 644 1.61 2.85 -13.71
N ASN A 645 2.66 2.36 -14.36
CA ASN A 645 3.94 3.03 -14.48
C ASN A 645 4.29 3.44 -15.92
N ARG A 646 5.27 4.33 -16.01
CA ARG A 646 5.92 4.68 -17.27
C ARG A 646 6.72 3.48 -17.79
N PRO A 647 7.07 3.44 -19.10
CA PRO A 647 7.95 2.40 -19.64
C PRO A 647 9.36 2.37 -19.04
N TYR A 648 9.75 3.45 -18.34
CA TYR A 648 11.03 3.53 -17.66
C TYR A 648 11.25 2.33 -16.74
N TRP A 649 12.47 1.79 -16.72
CA TRP A 649 12.90 0.63 -15.94
C TRP A 649 12.28 -0.72 -16.33
N LEU A 650 11.14 -0.77 -16.99
CA LEU A 650 10.43 -2.00 -17.37
C LEU A 650 11.34 -3.03 -18.07
N GLU A 651 12.16 -2.57 -19.04
CA GLU A 651 13.02 -3.47 -19.81
C GLU A 651 14.10 -4.13 -18.91
N SER A 652 14.49 -3.50 -17.80
CA SER A 652 15.39 -4.11 -16.82
C SER A 652 14.75 -5.35 -16.17
N ILE A 653 13.47 -5.27 -15.84
CA ILE A 653 12.73 -6.41 -15.25
C ILE A 653 12.46 -7.47 -16.32
N LEU A 654 12.04 -7.08 -17.52
CA LEU A 654 11.77 -8.03 -18.60
C LEU A 654 13.02 -8.79 -19.03
N ALA A 655 14.20 -8.18 -18.94
CA ALA A 655 15.47 -8.86 -19.18
C ALA A 655 15.76 -9.94 -18.11
N ARG A 656 15.29 -9.79 -16.85
CA ARG A 656 15.38 -10.84 -15.82
C ARG A 656 14.54 -12.05 -16.23
N TYR A 657 13.28 -11.84 -16.70
CA TYR A 657 12.44 -12.91 -17.26
C TYR A 657 13.13 -13.62 -18.43
N ASP A 658 13.70 -12.88 -19.38
CA ASP A 658 14.41 -13.45 -20.51
C ASP A 658 15.64 -14.27 -20.10
N GLY A 659 16.34 -13.83 -19.06
CA GLY A 659 17.44 -14.58 -18.44
C GLY A 659 16.96 -15.93 -17.92
N MET A 660 15.87 -15.95 -17.14
CA MET A 660 15.28 -17.16 -16.59
C MET A 660 14.76 -18.11 -17.69
N ILE A 661 14.06 -17.58 -18.69
CA ILE A 661 13.57 -18.36 -19.83
C ILE A 661 14.74 -19.05 -20.54
N ARG A 662 15.81 -18.30 -20.87
CA ARG A 662 17.00 -18.89 -21.53
C ARG A 662 17.66 -19.96 -20.66
N MET A 663 17.73 -19.76 -19.36
CA MET A 663 18.30 -20.73 -18.42
C MET A 663 17.56 -22.07 -18.49
N TRP A 664 16.22 -22.07 -18.40
CA TRP A 664 15.39 -23.26 -18.48
C TRP A 664 15.52 -23.98 -19.84
N LEU A 665 15.54 -23.22 -20.95
CA LEU A 665 15.71 -23.78 -22.30
C LEU A 665 17.11 -24.37 -22.48
N ASN A 666 18.14 -23.74 -21.92
CA ASN A 666 19.51 -24.27 -21.96
C ASN A 666 19.62 -25.59 -21.18
N GLN A 667 18.99 -25.63 -20.01
CA GLN A 667 18.98 -26.83 -19.19
C GLN A 667 18.24 -27.99 -19.85
N SER A 668 17.11 -27.71 -20.50
CA SER A 668 16.37 -28.70 -21.31
C SER A 668 17.24 -29.27 -22.43
N ARG A 669 17.97 -28.43 -23.16
CA ARG A 669 18.91 -28.85 -24.22
C ARG A 669 20.06 -29.67 -23.68
N GLY A 670 20.69 -29.22 -22.60
CA GLY A 670 21.78 -29.95 -21.94
C GLY A 670 21.36 -31.35 -21.48
N MET A 671 20.12 -31.46 -20.99
CA MET A 671 19.55 -32.76 -20.61
C MET A 671 19.31 -33.67 -21.81
N ASP A 672 18.83 -33.15 -22.93
CA ASP A 672 18.69 -33.90 -24.20
C ASP A 672 20.06 -34.42 -24.70
N GLU A 673 21.08 -33.61 -24.59
CA GLU A 673 22.46 -34.00 -24.99
C GLU A 673 23.01 -35.07 -24.01
N ALA A 674 22.77 -34.94 -22.72
CA ALA A 674 23.18 -35.94 -21.74
C ALA A 674 22.53 -37.31 -22.00
N LEU A 675 21.23 -37.32 -22.32
CA LEU A 675 20.52 -38.57 -22.67
C LEU A 675 20.99 -39.19 -23.97
N ARG A 676 21.27 -38.38 -25.01
CA ARG A 676 21.88 -38.88 -26.26
C ARG A 676 23.26 -39.48 -26.05
N LYS A 677 24.08 -38.82 -25.23
CA LYS A 677 25.40 -39.34 -24.84
C LYS A 677 25.29 -40.64 -24.06
N TYR A 678 24.29 -40.77 -23.17
CA TYR A 678 24.07 -42.01 -22.43
C TYR A 678 23.77 -43.20 -23.37
N GLU A 679 23.02 -43.00 -24.45
CA GLU A 679 22.71 -44.07 -25.42
C GLU A 679 23.96 -44.67 -26.09
N THR A 680 25.02 -43.90 -26.20
CA THR A 680 26.30 -44.34 -26.84
C THR A 680 27.40 -44.71 -25.85
N SER A 681 27.46 -44.03 -24.72
CA SER A 681 28.55 -44.19 -23.72
C SER A 681 28.13 -44.86 -22.43
N SER A 682 26.84 -45.03 -22.19
CA SER A 682 26.25 -45.48 -20.92
C SER A 682 26.70 -44.62 -19.69
N THR A 683 27.00 -43.32 -19.92
CA THR A 683 27.40 -42.37 -18.90
C THR A 683 26.53 -41.13 -18.89
N LEU A 684 26.25 -40.60 -17.72
CA LEU A 684 25.60 -39.26 -17.55
C LEU A 684 26.62 -38.28 -16.99
N PRO A 685 26.51 -36.96 -17.25
CA PRO A 685 27.27 -35.93 -16.55
C PRO A 685 27.12 -36.01 -15.04
N ASN A 686 28.12 -35.55 -14.29
CA ASN A 686 28.02 -35.47 -12.84
C ASN A 686 26.82 -34.53 -12.45
N PRO A 687 25.91 -34.93 -11.56
CA PRO A 687 24.81 -34.11 -11.13
C PRO A 687 25.22 -32.74 -10.58
N GLU A 688 26.34 -32.64 -9.85
CA GLU A 688 26.86 -31.37 -9.33
C GLU A 688 27.34 -30.44 -10.44
N GLU A 689 28.00 -30.99 -11.48
CA GLU A 689 28.44 -30.24 -12.67
C GLU A 689 27.20 -29.82 -13.50
N PHE A 690 26.12 -30.58 -13.40
CA PHE A 690 24.85 -30.27 -14.06
C PHE A 690 23.95 -29.31 -13.26
N GLY A 691 24.45 -28.80 -12.13
CA GLY A 691 23.74 -27.83 -11.28
C GLY A 691 22.61 -28.43 -10.43
N LEU A 692 22.65 -29.74 -10.15
CA LEU A 692 21.57 -30.43 -9.44
C LEU A 692 21.83 -30.61 -7.92
N GLY A 693 22.75 -29.83 -7.36
CA GLY A 693 23.04 -29.84 -5.94
C GLY A 693 23.76 -31.10 -5.45
N THR A 694 23.95 -31.21 -4.16
CA THR A 694 24.54 -32.37 -3.53
C THR A 694 23.58 -33.57 -3.48
N ARG A 695 24.14 -34.77 -3.39
CA ARG A 695 23.33 -36.01 -3.30
C ARG A 695 22.28 -35.89 -2.19
N PRO A 696 20.98 -36.15 -2.49
CA PRO A 696 19.94 -36.21 -1.48
C PRO A 696 20.29 -37.29 -0.44
N THR A 697 20.35 -36.93 0.83
CA THR A 697 20.41 -37.91 1.91
C THR A 697 19.07 -38.65 1.93
N ALA A 698 19.12 -40.01 1.94
CA ALA A 698 17.91 -40.80 2.02
C ALA A 698 17.12 -40.40 3.27
N THR A 699 15.92 -39.86 3.07
CA THR A 699 14.98 -39.66 4.18
C THR A 699 14.66 -41.04 4.72
N PRO A 700 14.80 -41.32 6.04
CA PRO A 700 14.37 -42.61 6.60
C PRO A 700 12.89 -42.74 6.27
N THR A 701 12.55 -43.79 5.52
CA THR A 701 11.16 -44.22 5.32
C THR A 701 10.60 -44.59 6.68
N THR A 702 9.86 -43.68 7.30
CA THR A 702 8.95 -44.03 8.39
C THR A 702 7.88 -44.94 7.76
N ALA A 703 7.95 -46.20 8.03
CA ALA A 703 6.92 -47.16 7.67
C ALA A 703 5.58 -46.66 8.26
N PRO A 704 4.48 -46.75 7.51
CA PRO A 704 3.17 -46.41 8.06
C PRO A 704 2.86 -47.34 9.23
N ARG A 705 2.61 -46.78 10.41
CA ARG A 705 1.98 -47.46 11.52
C ARG A 705 0.47 -47.54 11.38
#